data_57480a8c5b5ee9df3ba12a3ffd382095
#
_entry.id   57480a8c5b5ee9df3ba12a3ffd382095
#
_cell.length_a   1.000
_cell.length_b   1.000
_cell.length_c   1.000
_cell.angle_alpha   90.00
_cell.angle_beta   90.00
_cell.angle_gamma   90.00
#
_symmetry.space_group_name_H-M   'P 1'
#
loop_
_entity.id
_entity.type
_entity.pdbx_description
1 polymer ?
#
loop_
_entity_poly.entity_id
_entity_poly.type
_entity_poly.pdbx_seq_one_letter_code
_entity_poly.pdbx_strand_id
1 'polypeptide(L)'
;MAISGHVEQLNISTFEIAVAPGLERPTLPRQIGGIPARAMVFQHRDEMDHLRAAVDDGGTAVLSQVLTGMGGVGKTQLAAEYARTAWASGSLDLLIWITASDRSSIISEYARAGAALCHANPEFPEEAAQAFLAWLQPRQGSHTIRWLVVLDDISSPADIRGLWPPTCPDGRTMLTTRRRDAALTGRGHLVEVGLFREKEAVEYLTQFLAQHRRREPTTELVALAAALGFLPLALSQAAAYIVDTDLDCLSYRRLLAQRTSRLLHLLPDTESLPDDQQIPVATTWSLSLERAEALAPAALARPLLQVAAMLDPNGVPGAVLTSKPILAYLATYRIRLFSPYSESLRVSAPEVIRALRVLYRLSLVDHNSNDPLQTVRVHQLVQRTARDEMNPHQFDRCGRVVADALAAAWPASEIDAALGRVMRINTLALMRCAESAMFGSHAHPLLFLAGTSFGRSGQVTAARSYYKQLSGTSARQLGKGHPDTLALRHDLARWQGESGDAIGAVAAFKELLTEMLRTLGPMHPNVISARHSLARWRGDAGDAAAALMEFTALLDLQLQQAASSSPAHLPVRHRLAYWRGDVSALVDPAPEPEYPPGPDDMDLLATRHSIAYWRGRAGDSAGAAKAFADLLVDRLRILGPDHPDTLANRHSLAYWRGESGDPAGAATATAQLLADRIRVLGSDHPDTLTSRHSLARWRGDAGDAAGAAAAFTELLADRLRVLGADHPDTLASRHSLAEWRGRSGDVAGAVAGFTDLVDDRTRVLGPKHPHTLAARKALTAWQT
;
A
#
# COMPACT_ATOMS: atom_id res chain seq x y z
N MET A 1 -12.66 52.98 -17.64
CA MET A 1 -12.91 51.97 -18.67
C MET A 1 -13.01 50.62 -17.95
N ALA A 2 -14.23 50.16 -17.79
CA ALA A 2 -14.51 48.86 -17.19
C ALA A 2 -14.50 47.79 -18.29
N ILE A 3 -13.77 46.73 -18.12
CA ILE A 3 -13.88 45.54 -18.97
C ILE A 3 -14.44 44.42 -18.08
N SER A 4 -15.74 44.16 -18.27
CA SER A 4 -16.45 43.02 -17.71
C SER A 4 -16.06 41.78 -18.52
N GLY A 5 -15.36 40.85 -17.90
CA GLY A 5 -15.15 39.51 -18.44
C GLY A 5 -16.19 38.57 -17.85
N HIS A 6 -17.08 38.05 -18.68
CA HIS A 6 -17.98 36.95 -18.34
C HIS A 6 -17.17 35.71 -18.06
N VAL A 7 -17.32 35.14 -16.87
CA VAL A 7 -16.92 33.76 -16.57
C VAL A 7 -18.09 32.89 -17.00
N GLU A 8 -17.95 32.20 -18.11
CA GLU A 8 -18.83 31.10 -18.47
C GLU A 8 -18.67 29.97 -17.44
N GLN A 9 -19.75 29.70 -16.71
CA GLN A 9 -19.91 28.50 -15.94
C GLN A 9 -19.89 27.31 -16.89
N LEU A 10 -18.80 26.55 -16.87
CA LEU A 10 -18.77 25.20 -17.47
C LEU A 10 -19.74 24.32 -16.69
N ASN A 11 -20.89 24.09 -17.26
CA ASN A 11 -21.90 23.14 -16.82
C ASN A 11 -21.34 21.73 -17.08
N ILE A 12 -20.75 21.10 -16.07
CA ILE A 12 -20.38 19.68 -16.10
C ILE A 12 -21.62 18.86 -15.77
N SER A 13 -22.59 18.87 -16.70
CA SER A 13 -23.70 17.91 -16.67
C SER A 13 -23.59 17.03 -17.91
N THR A 14 -23.53 15.76 -17.64
CA THR A 14 -23.52 14.59 -18.55
C THR A 14 -22.13 14.03 -18.92
N PHE A 15 -21.48 13.37 -17.96
CA PHE A 15 -20.72 12.18 -18.30
C PHE A 15 -21.70 10.99 -18.28
N GLU A 16 -22.31 10.68 -19.42
CA GLU A 16 -22.81 9.34 -19.65
C GLU A 16 -21.59 8.41 -19.73
N ILE A 17 -21.34 7.67 -18.64
CA ILE A 17 -20.48 6.49 -18.74
C ILE A 17 -21.26 5.50 -19.60
N ALA A 18 -20.97 5.47 -20.88
CA ALA A 18 -21.39 4.39 -21.75
C ALA A 18 -20.80 3.10 -21.16
N VAL A 19 -21.63 2.30 -20.50
CA VAL A 19 -21.26 0.97 -20.06
C VAL A 19 -20.95 0.18 -21.33
N ALA A 20 -19.68 -0.17 -21.51
CA ALA A 20 -19.28 -1.03 -22.61
C ALA A 20 -20.14 -2.31 -22.60
N PRO A 21 -20.72 -2.72 -23.73
CA PRO A 21 -21.54 -3.91 -23.78
C PRO A 21 -20.66 -5.13 -23.54
N GLY A 22 -20.77 -5.72 -22.33
CA GLY A 22 -20.01 -6.93 -21.95
C GLY A 22 -19.51 -6.96 -20.51
N LEU A 23 -19.57 -5.86 -19.76
CA LEU A 23 -19.26 -5.88 -18.33
C LEU A 23 -20.45 -6.44 -17.55
N GLU A 24 -20.27 -7.58 -16.91
CA GLU A 24 -21.27 -8.16 -16.02
C GLU A 24 -21.68 -7.13 -14.96
N ARG A 25 -22.97 -6.86 -14.82
CA ARG A 25 -23.48 -6.00 -13.75
C ARG A 25 -23.09 -6.62 -12.42
N PRO A 26 -22.64 -5.83 -11.43
CA PRO A 26 -22.32 -6.37 -10.11
C PRO A 26 -23.53 -7.09 -9.56
N THR A 27 -23.33 -8.33 -9.08
CA THR A 27 -24.39 -9.11 -8.45
C THR A 27 -24.78 -8.45 -7.13
N LEU A 28 -26.01 -8.03 -7.02
CA LEU A 28 -26.63 -7.50 -5.81
C LEU A 28 -27.65 -8.51 -5.26
N PRO A 29 -27.89 -8.57 -3.94
CA PRO A 29 -27.33 -7.74 -2.88
C PRO A 29 -25.84 -8.04 -2.59
N ARG A 30 -25.07 -7.03 -2.20
CA ARG A 30 -23.63 -7.17 -1.94
C ARG A 30 -23.19 -6.43 -0.68
N GLN A 31 -22.36 -7.11 0.13
CA GLN A 31 -21.70 -6.50 1.28
C GLN A 31 -20.18 -6.34 0.97
N ILE A 32 -19.64 -5.16 1.28
CA ILE A 32 -18.21 -4.83 1.16
C ILE A 32 -17.73 -4.32 2.52
N GLY A 33 -16.64 -4.87 3.01
CA GLY A 33 -16.18 -4.64 4.37
C GLY A 33 -16.88 -5.54 5.41
N GLY A 34 -16.19 -5.77 6.52
CA GLY A 34 -16.70 -6.60 7.61
C GLY A 34 -17.46 -5.74 8.62
N ILE A 35 -18.74 -5.99 8.81
CA ILE A 35 -19.45 -5.43 9.97
C ILE A 35 -18.77 -6.00 11.24
N PRO A 36 -18.41 -5.18 12.24
CA PRO A 36 -17.85 -5.67 13.49
C PRO A 36 -18.73 -6.74 14.14
N ALA A 37 -18.13 -7.71 14.81
CA ALA A 37 -18.89 -8.75 15.49
C ALA A 37 -19.92 -8.13 16.45
N ARG A 38 -21.08 -8.78 16.56
CA ARG A 38 -22.12 -8.33 17.51
C ARG A 38 -21.60 -8.46 18.93
N ALA A 39 -21.79 -7.42 19.74
CA ALA A 39 -21.54 -7.54 21.17
C ALA A 39 -22.32 -8.72 21.74
N MET A 40 -21.70 -9.51 22.62
CA MET A 40 -22.29 -10.71 23.20
C MET A 40 -23.65 -10.42 23.90
N VAL A 41 -23.73 -9.25 24.51
CA VAL A 41 -24.95 -8.69 25.06
C VAL A 41 -25.16 -7.31 24.44
N PHE A 42 -26.18 -7.16 23.62
CA PHE A 42 -26.54 -5.88 23.03
C PHE A 42 -27.72 -5.28 23.82
N GLN A 43 -27.52 -4.07 24.33
CA GLN A 43 -28.60 -3.33 25.03
C GLN A 43 -29.35 -2.48 24.02
N HIS A 44 -30.67 -2.65 23.98
CA HIS A 44 -31.55 -1.76 23.22
C HIS A 44 -31.61 -0.40 23.93
N ARG A 45 -31.33 0.67 23.20
CA ARG A 45 -31.20 2.03 23.73
C ARG A 45 -32.09 2.97 22.94
N ASP A 46 -32.54 4.04 23.56
CA ASP A 46 -33.35 5.09 22.89
C ASP A 46 -32.60 5.69 21.68
N GLU A 47 -31.26 5.73 21.73
CA GLU A 47 -30.42 6.20 20.63
C GLU A 47 -30.55 5.35 19.35
N MET A 48 -30.97 4.08 19.46
CA MET A 48 -31.27 3.24 18.29
C MET A 48 -32.49 3.73 17.53
N ASP A 49 -33.52 4.17 18.24
CA ASP A 49 -34.75 4.67 17.63
C ASP A 49 -34.51 6.07 17.02
N HIS A 50 -33.72 6.90 17.69
CA HIS A 50 -33.26 8.18 17.12
C HIS A 50 -32.40 7.95 15.87
N LEU A 51 -31.51 6.95 15.87
CA LEU A 51 -30.70 6.59 14.71
C LEU A 51 -31.57 6.11 13.55
N ARG A 52 -32.55 5.25 13.80
CA ARG A 52 -33.50 4.80 12.76
C ARG A 52 -34.21 5.97 12.12
N ALA A 53 -34.78 6.85 12.94
CA ALA A 53 -35.49 8.04 12.45
C ALA A 53 -34.55 8.95 11.60
N ALA A 54 -33.32 9.15 12.06
CA ALA A 54 -32.33 9.99 11.35
C ALA A 54 -31.83 9.41 10.02
N VAL A 55 -31.76 8.07 9.91
CA VAL A 55 -31.24 7.38 8.72
C VAL A 55 -32.35 6.99 7.74
N ASP A 56 -33.55 6.67 8.22
CA ASP A 56 -34.65 6.18 7.39
C ASP A 56 -35.27 7.28 6.53
N ASP A 57 -35.08 8.56 6.89
CA ASP A 57 -35.47 9.73 6.07
C ASP A 57 -34.55 9.97 4.85
N GLY A 58 -33.62 9.02 4.54
CA GLY A 58 -32.73 9.11 3.37
C GLY A 58 -31.57 10.10 3.53
N GLY A 59 -31.13 10.35 4.76
CA GLY A 59 -30.08 11.31 5.09
C GLY A 59 -28.77 10.70 5.57
N THR A 60 -27.83 11.55 5.92
CA THR A 60 -26.58 11.20 6.60
C THR A 60 -26.77 11.31 8.11
N ALA A 61 -26.59 10.20 8.84
CA ALA A 61 -26.59 10.19 10.30
C ALA A 61 -25.15 10.23 10.84
N VAL A 62 -24.86 11.21 11.69
CA VAL A 62 -23.56 11.33 12.38
C VAL A 62 -23.74 10.90 13.83
N LEU A 63 -23.12 9.77 14.17
CA LEU A 63 -23.08 9.26 15.54
C LEU A 63 -21.90 9.91 16.27
N SER A 64 -22.14 10.94 17.05
CA SER A 64 -21.09 11.57 17.85
C SER A 64 -21.28 11.30 19.35
N GLN A 65 -20.20 11.43 20.08
CA GLN A 65 -20.19 11.23 21.52
C GLN A 65 -20.54 12.54 22.24
N VAL A 66 -21.40 12.48 23.24
CA VAL A 66 -21.75 13.63 24.09
C VAL A 66 -20.53 14.09 24.88
N LEU A 67 -19.72 13.15 25.37
CA LEU A 67 -18.50 13.41 26.15
C LEU A 67 -17.28 13.53 25.23
N THR A 68 -16.62 14.66 25.25
CA THR A 68 -15.40 14.88 24.47
C THR A 68 -14.27 14.04 25.03
N GLY A 69 -13.61 13.25 24.17
CA GLY A 69 -12.36 12.57 24.48
C GLY A 69 -12.43 11.07 24.74
N MET A 70 -13.56 10.45 24.99
CA MET A 70 -13.62 9.01 25.32
C MET A 70 -14.21 8.15 24.19
N GLY A 71 -13.54 7.04 23.89
CA GLY A 71 -14.07 5.95 23.06
C GLY A 71 -14.80 4.90 23.92
N GLY A 72 -15.57 4.04 23.31
CA GLY A 72 -16.14 2.88 24.02
C GLY A 72 -17.59 3.01 24.48
N VAL A 73 -18.29 4.10 24.15
CA VAL A 73 -19.73 4.25 24.47
C VAL A 73 -20.65 3.37 23.61
N GLY A 74 -20.11 2.66 22.62
CA GLY A 74 -20.89 1.73 21.80
C GLY A 74 -21.36 2.30 20.46
N LYS A 75 -20.84 3.43 19.96
CA LYS A 75 -21.19 4.01 18.65
C LYS A 75 -21.08 3.01 17.52
N THR A 76 -19.91 2.34 17.42
CA THR A 76 -19.65 1.29 16.43
C THR A 76 -20.65 0.13 16.54
N GLN A 77 -20.98 -0.31 17.77
CA GLN A 77 -21.94 -1.39 17.98
C GLN A 77 -23.38 -0.99 17.62
N LEU A 78 -23.75 0.25 17.89
CA LEU A 78 -25.04 0.80 17.50
C LEU A 78 -25.18 0.86 15.98
N ALA A 79 -24.16 1.39 15.30
CA ALA A 79 -24.08 1.44 13.85
C ALA A 79 -24.10 0.03 13.23
N ALA A 80 -23.36 -0.92 13.83
CA ALA A 80 -23.28 -2.30 13.35
C ALA A 80 -24.62 -3.04 13.52
N GLU A 81 -25.34 -2.81 14.61
CA GLU A 81 -26.64 -3.44 14.81
C GLU A 81 -27.70 -2.89 13.85
N TYR A 82 -27.69 -1.58 13.60
CA TYR A 82 -28.53 -0.98 12.57
C TYR A 82 -28.20 -1.59 11.19
N ALA A 83 -26.94 -1.62 10.80
CA ALA A 83 -26.51 -2.15 9.51
C ALA A 83 -26.90 -3.63 9.33
N ARG A 84 -26.71 -4.47 10.38
CA ARG A 84 -27.13 -5.88 10.37
C ARG A 84 -28.63 -6.03 10.22
N THR A 85 -29.40 -5.24 10.97
CA THR A 85 -30.87 -5.30 10.94
C THR A 85 -31.38 -4.90 9.56
N ALA A 86 -30.88 -3.81 9.01
CA ALA A 86 -31.24 -3.33 7.66
C ALA A 86 -30.83 -4.33 6.56
N TRP A 87 -29.67 -4.97 6.71
CA TRP A 87 -29.22 -6.01 5.79
C TRP A 87 -30.09 -7.26 5.86
N ALA A 88 -30.34 -7.77 7.06
CA ALA A 88 -31.13 -8.97 7.29
C ALA A 88 -32.62 -8.81 6.87
N SER A 89 -33.17 -7.61 6.96
CA SER A 89 -34.53 -7.31 6.49
C SER A 89 -34.67 -7.21 4.97
N GLY A 90 -33.56 -7.26 4.21
CA GLY A 90 -33.56 -7.06 2.76
C GLY A 90 -33.89 -5.62 2.34
N SER A 91 -33.76 -4.65 3.25
CA SER A 91 -33.98 -3.24 2.96
C SER A 91 -32.83 -2.58 2.20
N LEU A 92 -31.69 -3.28 2.06
CA LEU A 92 -30.48 -2.80 1.38
C LEU A 92 -30.08 -3.75 0.25
N ASP A 93 -29.68 -3.19 -0.88
CA ASP A 93 -29.06 -3.90 -1.99
C ASP A 93 -27.54 -3.85 -1.90
N LEU A 94 -26.99 -2.81 -1.24
CA LEU A 94 -25.55 -2.64 -1.03
C LEU A 94 -25.27 -2.14 0.39
N LEU A 95 -24.36 -2.81 1.06
CA LEU A 95 -23.86 -2.40 2.38
C LEU A 95 -22.33 -2.28 2.31
N ILE A 96 -21.81 -1.14 2.74
CA ILE A 96 -20.37 -0.88 2.79
C ILE A 96 -19.99 -0.45 4.19
N TRP A 97 -19.06 -1.19 4.79
CA TRP A 97 -18.50 -0.87 6.08
C TRP A 97 -17.03 -0.46 5.96
N ILE A 98 -16.71 0.73 6.46
CA ILE A 98 -15.36 1.31 6.37
C ILE A 98 -14.92 1.77 7.75
N THR A 99 -13.77 1.30 8.21
CA THR A 99 -13.11 1.90 9.36
C THR A 99 -12.32 3.12 8.89
N ALA A 100 -12.86 4.29 9.16
CA ALA A 100 -12.45 5.57 8.58
C ALA A 100 -11.47 6.33 9.50
N SER A 101 -10.42 5.64 9.97
CA SER A 101 -9.45 6.19 10.93
C SER A 101 -8.62 7.34 10.37
N ASP A 102 -8.42 7.38 9.06
CA ASP A 102 -7.72 8.43 8.33
C ASP A 102 -8.18 8.48 6.86
N ARG A 103 -7.78 9.54 6.15
CA ARG A 103 -8.15 9.75 4.75
C ARG A 103 -7.72 8.61 3.83
N SER A 104 -6.53 8.04 4.04
CA SER A 104 -6.01 6.97 3.19
C SER A 104 -6.80 5.68 3.34
N SER A 105 -7.27 5.38 4.54
CA SER A 105 -8.14 4.25 4.83
C SER A 105 -9.49 4.38 4.10
N ILE A 106 -10.11 5.56 4.13
CA ILE A 106 -11.35 5.83 3.41
C ILE A 106 -11.16 5.65 1.91
N ILE A 107 -10.11 6.25 1.34
CA ILE A 107 -9.79 6.16 -0.09
C ILE A 107 -9.56 4.70 -0.50
N SER A 108 -8.78 3.94 0.28
CA SER A 108 -8.48 2.54 -0.02
C SER A 108 -9.73 1.65 -0.03
N GLU A 109 -10.63 1.84 0.94
CA GLU A 109 -11.86 1.07 1.01
C GLU A 109 -12.86 1.47 -0.09
N TYR A 110 -12.97 2.78 -0.41
CA TYR A 110 -13.74 3.22 -1.56
C TYR A 110 -13.17 2.71 -2.88
N ALA A 111 -11.85 2.67 -3.02
CA ALA A 111 -11.20 2.09 -4.19
C ALA A 111 -11.52 0.60 -4.33
N ARG A 112 -11.51 -0.15 -3.21
CA ARG A 112 -11.92 -1.55 -3.19
C ARG A 112 -13.39 -1.72 -3.60
N ALA A 113 -14.27 -0.85 -3.11
CA ALA A 113 -15.66 -0.83 -3.53
C ALA A 113 -15.81 -0.48 -5.02
N GLY A 114 -15.05 0.50 -5.50
CA GLY A 114 -15.02 0.89 -6.90
C GLY A 114 -14.55 -0.24 -7.82
N ALA A 115 -13.50 -0.96 -7.42
CA ALA A 115 -13.04 -2.14 -8.16
C ALA A 115 -14.11 -3.23 -8.23
N ALA A 116 -14.83 -3.45 -7.12
CA ALA A 116 -15.82 -4.51 -7.00
C ALA A 116 -17.17 -4.20 -7.69
N LEU A 117 -17.54 -2.93 -7.85
CA LEU A 117 -18.87 -2.49 -8.30
C LEU A 117 -18.85 -1.80 -9.67
N CYS A 118 -17.82 -1.04 -9.98
CA CYS A 118 -17.70 -0.29 -11.23
C CYS A 118 -16.38 -0.56 -11.97
N HIS A 119 -15.67 -1.63 -11.61
CA HIS A 119 -14.43 -2.08 -12.25
C HIS A 119 -13.32 -1.00 -12.26
N ALA A 120 -13.37 -0.06 -11.32
CA ALA A 120 -12.32 0.93 -11.16
C ALA A 120 -10.99 0.26 -10.76
N ASN A 121 -9.87 0.80 -11.24
CA ASN A 121 -8.57 0.25 -10.91
C ASN A 121 -8.15 0.61 -9.46
N PRO A 122 -8.02 -0.35 -8.54
CA PRO A 122 -7.63 -0.08 -7.16
C PRO A 122 -6.17 0.40 -7.00
N GLU A 123 -5.35 0.30 -8.04
CA GLU A 123 -3.97 0.81 -8.03
C GLU A 123 -3.91 2.35 -8.08
N PHE A 124 -5.02 3.00 -8.53
CA PHE A 124 -5.22 4.45 -8.44
C PHE A 124 -6.34 4.74 -7.44
N PRO A 125 -6.05 4.65 -6.12
CA PRO A 125 -7.10 4.62 -5.11
C PRO A 125 -7.98 5.87 -5.09
N GLU A 126 -7.42 7.05 -5.32
CA GLU A 126 -8.19 8.31 -5.32
C GLU A 126 -9.21 8.35 -6.46
N GLU A 127 -8.82 7.92 -7.66
CA GLU A 127 -9.68 7.88 -8.82
C GLU A 127 -10.74 6.79 -8.70
N ALA A 128 -10.34 5.62 -8.21
CA ALA A 128 -11.25 4.52 -7.94
C ALA A 128 -12.28 4.90 -6.86
N ALA A 129 -11.87 5.65 -5.85
CA ALA A 129 -12.76 6.20 -4.83
C ALA A 129 -13.76 7.19 -5.43
N GLN A 130 -13.33 8.09 -6.32
CA GLN A 130 -14.22 9.03 -7.01
C GLN A 130 -15.17 8.30 -7.97
N ALA A 131 -14.70 7.30 -8.70
CA ALA A 131 -15.54 6.46 -9.57
C ALA A 131 -16.64 5.74 -8.77
N PHE A 132 -16.28 5.22 -7.59
CA PHE A 132 -17.25 4.63 -6.66
C PHE A 132 -18.29 5.64 -6.18
N LEU A 133 -17.87 6.83 -5.73
CA LEU A 133 -18.79 7.87 -5.29
C LEU A 133 -19.73 8.35 -6.42
N ALA A 134 -19.23 8.46 -7.63
CA ALA A 134 -20.03 8.75 -8.83
C ALA A 134 -21.01 7.59 -9.16
N TRP A 135 -20.60 6.35 -8.92
CA TRP A 135 -21.45 5.17 -9.12
C TRP A 135 -22.65 5.12 -8.16
N LEU A 136 -22.49 5.63 -6.93
CA LEU A 136 -23.58 5.73 -5.94
C LEU A 136 -24.65 6.78 -6.30
N GLN A 137 -24.41 7.66 -7.26
CA GLN A 137 -25.39 8.68 -7.68
C GLN A 137 -26.58 8.04 -8.42
N PRO A 138 -27.80 8.56 -8.23
CA PRO A 138 -28.98 8.09 -8.96
C PRO A 138 -28.80 8.28 -10.48
N ARG A 139 -29.07 7.22 -11.25
CA ARG A 139 -29.03 7.28 -12.71
C ARG A 139 -30.44 7.32 -13.29
N GLN A 140 -30.71 8.19 -14.22
CA GLN A 140 -32.00 8.22 -14.93
C GLN A 140 -32.19 6.92 -15.72
N GLY A 141 -33.31 6.21 -15.47
CA GLY A 141 -33.69 5.02 -16.23
C GLY A 141 -33.10 3.67 -15.74
N SER A 142 -32.35 3.64 -14.63
CA SER A 142 -31.88 2.39 -14.00
C SER A 142 -32.66 2.08 -12.71
N HIS A 143 -32.68 0.79 -12.34
CA HIS A 143 -33.22 0.39 -11.01
C HIS A 143 -32.46 1.15 -9.92
N THR A 144 -33.19 1.79 -9.01
CA THR A 144 -32.64 2.44 -7.83
C THR A 144 -32.01 1.39 -6.93
N ILE A 145 -30.79 1.65 -6.50
CA ILE A 145 -30.02 0.77 -5.61
C ILE A 145 -30.10 1.35 -4.22
N ARG A 146 -30.66 0.61 -3.28
CA ARG A 146 -30.72 1.00 -1.87
C ARG A 146 -29.38 0.66 -1.20
N TRP A 147 -28.64 1.68 -0.79
CA TRP A 147 -27.33 1.48 -0.22
C TRP A 147 -27.14 2.14 1.14
N LEU A 148 -26.26 1.54 1.94
CA LEU A 148 -25.78 2.08 3.21
C LEU A 148 -24.25 2.09 3.20
N VAL A 149 -23.65 3.27 3.39
CA VAL A 149 -22.22 3.44 3.64
C VAL A 149 -22.02 3.81 5.10
N VAL A 150 -21.28 2.98 5.84
CA VAL A 150 -20.88 3.25 7.22
C VAL A 150 -19.42 3.62 7.27
N LEU A 151 -19.12 4.82 7.79
CA LEU A 151 -17.78 5.36 8.02
C LEU A 151 -17.53 5.36 9.53
N ASP A 152 -16.83 4.33 10.01
CA ASP A 152 -16.64 4.11 11.44
C ASP A 152 -15.34 4.76 11.94
N ASP A 153 -15.42 5.48 13.06
CA ASP A 153 -14.34 6.15 13.81
C ASP A 153 -13.58 7.25 13.04
N ILE A 154 -14.29 8.16 12.37
CA ILE A 154 -13.67 9.34 11.72
C ILE A 154 -12.95 10.20 12.75
N SER A 155 -11.65 10.44 12.51
CA SER A 155 -10.77 11.17 13.42
C SER A 155 -10.67 12.68 13.10
N SER A 156 -10.87 13.09 11.84
CA SER A 156 -10.81 14.51 11.43
C SER A 156 -11.77 14.84 10.28
N PRO A 157 -12.38 16.06 10.28
CA PRO A 157 -13.15 16.52 9.13
C PRO A 157 -12.35 16.59 7.82
N ALA A 158 -11.03 16.72 7.91
CA ALA A 158 -10.15 16.74 6.74
C ALA A 158 -10.11 15.38 6.03
N ASP A 159 -10.29 14.28 6.78
CA ASP A 159 -10.18 12.92 6.23
C ASP A 159 -11.29 12.61 5.23
N ILE A 160 -12.50 13.16 5.46
CA ILE A 160 -13.66 12.93 4.60
C ILE A 160 -13.88 14.04 3.55
N ARG A 161 -13.02 15.07 3.53
CA ARG A 161 -13.19 16.19 2.60
C ARG A 161 -13.09 15.71 1.14
N GLY A 162 -14.18 15.93 0.35
CA GLY A 162 -14.31 15.44 -1.03
C GLY A 162 -14.62 13.95 -1.16
N LEU A 163 -14.90 13.25 -0.04
CA LEU A 163 -15.18 11.81 0.00
C LEU A 163 -16.56 11.50 0.60
N TRP A 164 -17.42 12.49 0.75
CA TRP A 164 -18.77 12.26 1.22
C TRP A 164 -19.57 11.47 0.19
N PRO A 165 -20.27 10.39 0.60
CA PRO A 165 -21.25 9.76 -0.27
C PRO A 165 -22.32 10.75 -0.74
N PRO A 166 -22.88 10.58 -1.93
CA PRO A 166 -23.91 11.48 -2.45
C PRO A 166 -25.19 11.37 -1.61
N THR A 167 -25.89 12.49 -1.43
CA THR A 167 -27.20 12.52 -0.78
C THR A 167 -28.26 12.16 -1.82
N CYS A 168 -28.97 11.05 -1.63
CA CYS A 168 -30.06 10.62 -2.50
C CYS A 168 -31.13 9.84 -1.68
N PRO A 169 -32.37 9.73 -2.20
CA PRO A 169 -33.47 9.10 -1.47
C PRO A 169 -33.23 7.63 -1.08
N ASP A 170 -32.50 6.89 -1.93
CA ASP A 170 -32.21 5.48 -1.74
C ASP A 170 -30.84 5.22 -1.08
N GLY A 171 -30.08 6.28 -0.79
CA GLY A 171 -28.76 6.25 -0.21
C GLY A 171 -28.74 6.70 1.23
N ARG A 172 -28.05 5.92 2.07
CA ARG A 172 -27.89 6.20 3.49
C ARG A 172 -26.43 6.25 3.87
N THR A 173 -26.03 7.27 4.61
CA THR A 173 -24.67 7.42 5.13
C THR A 173 -24.71 7.48 6.64
N MET A 174 -23.92 6.66 7.29
CA MET A 174 -23.73 6.67 8.73
C MET A 174 -22.27 6.92 9.07
N LEU A 175 -22.02 7.78 10.04
CA LEU A 175 -20.69 8.19 10.43
C LEU A 175 -20.55 8.12 11.94
N THR A 176 -19.53 7.44 12.43
CA THR A 176 -19.21 7.50 13.85
C THR A 176 -17.96 8.33 14.07
N THR A 177 -17.96 9.16 15.10
CA THR A 177 -16.83 10.02 15.43
C THR A 177 -16.79 10.32 16.92
N ARG A 178 -15.64 10.71 17.44
CA ARG A 178 -15.46 11.24 18.79
C ARG A 178 -15.51 12.76 18.84
N ARG A 179 -15.62 13.42 17.67
CA ARG A 179 -15.50 14.87 17.54
C ARG A 179 -16.88 15.52 17.30
N ARG A 180 -17.01 16.75 17.75
CA ARG A 180 -18.21 17.59 17.56
C ARG A 180 -17.95 18.74 16.60
N ASP A 181 -17.12 18.50 15.56
CA ASP A 181 -16.83 19.55 14.58
C ASP A 181 -18.09 19.85 13.75
N ALA A 182 -18.45 21.12 13.63
CA ALA A 182 -19.58 21.56 12.81
C ALA A 182 -19.47 21.12 11.34
N ALA A 183 -18.24 20.92 10.84
CA ALA A 183 -18.00 20.42 9.50
C ALA A 183 -18.45 18.95 9.31
N LEU A 184 -18.54 18.16 10.36
CA LEU A 184 -19.09 16.80 10.35
C LEU A 184 -20.60 16.83 10.68
N THR A 185 -20.97 17.54 11.74
CA THR A 185 -22.37 17.54 12.26
C THR A 185 -23.34 18.36 11.40
N GLY A 186 -22.84 19.33 10.63
CA GLY A 186 -23.68 20.17 9.75
C GLY A 186 -24.12 19.50 8.44
N ARG A 187 -23.72 18.25 8.18
CA ARG A 187 -24.08 17.50 6.96
C ARG A 187 -25.06 16.35 7.18
N GLY A 188 -25.53 16.16 8.41
CA GLY A 188 -26.47 15.10 8.76
C GLY A 188 -27.12 15.33 10.11
N HIS A 189 -28.01 14.42 10.50
CA HIS A 189 -28.62 14.46 11.82
C HIS A 189 -27.62 13.97 12.86
N LEU A 190 -27.41 14.77 13.90
CA LEU A 190 -26.55 14.42 15.02
C LEU A 190 -27.31 13.48 15.97
N VAL A 191 -26.83 12.27 16.12
CA VAL A 191 -27.28 11.32 17.14
C VAL A 191 -26.21 11.24 18.22
N GLU A 192 -26.48 11.80 19.38
CA GLU A 192 -25.57 11.77 20.52
C GLU A 192 -25.68 10.43 21.24
N VAL A 193 -24.58 9.68 21.32
CA VAL A 193 -24.50 8.40 22.02
C VAL A 193 -23.81 8.62 23.35
N GLY A 194 -24.55 8.47 24.43
CA GLY A 194 -24.11 8.65 25.80
C GLY A 194 -23.48 7.41 26.42
N LEU A 195 -23.17 7.51 27.72
CA LEU A 195 -22.87 6.38 28.58
C LEU A 195 -24.12 5.52 28.78
N PHE A 196 -23.97 4.30 29.26
CA PHE A 196 -25.14 3.54 29.75
C PHE A 196 -25.79 4.25 30.91
N ARG A 197 -27.12 4.22 30.97
CA ARG A 197 -27.83 4.54 32.19
C ARG A 197 -27.59 3.43 33.21
N GLU A 198 -27.75 3.71 34.47
CA GLU A 198 -27.55 2.72 35.53
C GLU A 198 -28.31 1.40 35.25
N LYS A 199 -29.59 1.51 34.85
CA LYS A 199 -30.42 0.35 34.49
C LYS A 199 -29.81 -0.46 33.33
N GLU A 200 -29.36 0.20 32.26
CA GLU A 200 -28.75 -0.44 31.07
C GLU A 200 -27.44 -1.14 31.45
N ALA A 201 -26.61 -0.48 32.28
CA ALA A 201 -25.32 -1.04 32.72
C ALA A 201 -25.51 -2.27 33.61
N VAL A 202 -26.48 -2.22 34.56
CA VAL A 202 -26.79 -3.33 35.43
C VAL A 202 -27.39 -4.49 34.64
N GLU A 203 -28.29 -4.19 33.71
CA GLU A 203 -28.92 -5.20 32.83
C GLU A 203 -27.85 -5.86 31.94
N TYR A 204 -26.94 -5.07 31.35
CA TYR A 204 -25.82 -5.57 30.59
C TYR A 204 -24.95 -6.54 31.40
N LEU A 205 -24.50 -6.13 32.59
CA LEU A 205 -23.67 -6.97 33.46
C LEU A 205 -24.42 -8.23 33.91
N THR A 206 -25.71 -8.08 34.24
CA THR A 206 -26.55 -9.22 34.65
C THR A 206 -26.66 -10.24 33.54
N GLN A 207 -26.98 -9.81 32.31
CA GLN A 207 -27.12 -10.70 31.15
C GLN A 207 -25.80 -11.37 30.79
N PHE A 208 -24.70 -10.60 30.76
CA PHE A 208 -23.38 -11.11 30.44
C PHE A 208 -22.93 -12.18 31.45
N LEU A 209 -23.04 -11.89 32.75
CA LEU A 209 -22.64 -12.82 33.81
C LEU A 209 -23.54 -14.05 33.85
N ALA A 210 -24.86 -13.88 33.60
CA ALA A 210 -25.80 -15.00 33.55
C ALA A 210 -25.50 -15.99 32.41
N GLN A 211 -25.05 -15.53 31.24
CA GLN A 211 -24.61 -16.41 30.16
C GLN A 211 -23.43 -17.31 30.56
N HIS A 212 -22.62 -16.86 31.53
CA HIS A 212 -21.53 -17.62 32.13
C HIS A 212 -21.90 -18.28 33.45
N ARG A 213 -23.23 -18.43 33.73
CA ARG A 213 -23.80 -19.08 34.94
C ARG A 213 -23.40 -18.39 36.25
N ARG A 214 -23.13 -17.10 36.20
CA ARG A 214 -22.79 -16.28 37.38
C ARG A 214 -23.94 -15.39 37.77
N ARG A 215 -24.11 -15.18 39.08
CA ARG A 215 -25.09 -14.26 39.64
C ARG A 215 -24.41 -13.41 40.70
N GLU A 216 -24.41 -12.13 40.53
CA GLU A 216 -23.85 -11.16 41.45
C GLU A 216 -24.98 -10.31 42.07
N PRO A 217 -24.82 -9.83 43.31
CA PRO A 217 -25.81 -8.93 43.92
C PRO A 217 -25.98 -7.65 43.11
N THR A 218 -27.20 -7.18 42.92
CA THR A 218 -27.49 -5.95 42.15
C THR A 218 -26.73 -4.74 42.70
N THR A 219 -26.55 -4.66 44.03
CA THR A 219 -25.79 -3.60 44.69
C THR A 219 -24.34 -3.59 44.26
N GLU A 220 -23.72 -4.75 44.08
CA GLU A 220 -22.33 -4.86 43.59
C GLU A 220 -22.21 -4.55 42.09
N LEU A 221 -23.23 -4.93 41.29
CA LEU A 221 -23.30 -4.58 39.88
C LEU A 221 -23.42 -3.05 39.69
N VAL A 222 -24.29 -2.39 40.46
CA VAL A 222 -24.41 -0.93 40.45
C VAL A 222 -23.08 -0.29 40.85
N ALA A 223 -22.45 -0.76 41.91
CA ALA A 223 -21.19 -0.22 42.39
C ALA A 223 -20.03 -0.46 41.41
N LEU A 224 -20.02 -1.60 40.72
CA LEU A 224 -19.05 -1.89 39.63
C LEU A 224 -19.31 -0.97 38.44
N ALA A 225 -20.54 -0.83 38.01
CA ALA A 225 -20.90 0.04 36.89
C ALA A 225 -20.51 1.49 37.15
N ALA A 226 -20.77 1.98 38.38
CA ALA A 226 -20.35 3.31 38.80
C ALA A 226 -18.82 3.45 38.82
N ALA A 227 -18.09 2.46 39.35
CA ALA A 227 -16.64 2.46 39.38
C ALA A 227 -16.01 2.47 37.98
N LEU A 228 -16.70 1.94 36.97
CA LEU A 228 -16.28 1.96 35.55
C LEU A 228 -16.90 3.12 34.75
N GLY A 229 -17.59 4.05 35.45
CA GLY A 229 -18.18 5.24 34.83
C GLY A 229 -19.27 4.93 33.82
N PHE A 230 -19.99 3.82 33.97
CA PHE A 230 -21.05 3.38 33.05
C PHE A 230 -20.63 3.27 31.59
N LEU A 231 -19.34 3.11 31.31
CA LEU A 231 -18.80 3.04 29.96
C LEU A 231 -18.95 1.62 29.38
N PRO A 232 -19.71 1.41 28.30
CA PRO A 232 -20.02 0.07 27.76
C PRO A 232 -18.78 -0.81 27.52
N LEU A 233 -17.72 -0.24 26.95
CA LEU A 233 -16.47 -0.97 26.67
C LEU A 233 -15.79 -1.42 27.97
N ALA A 234 -15.74 -0.56 28.97
CA ALA A 234 -15.15 -0.89 30.26
C ALA A 234 -15.95 -1.98 31.00
N LEU A 235 -17.26 -1.91 30.92
CA LEU A 235 -18.16 -2.93 31.49
C LEU A 235 -17.98 -4.27 30.81
N SER A 236 -17.85 -4.28 29.46
CA SER A 236 -17.62 -5.49 28.67
C SER A 236 -16.32 -6.18 29.09
N GLN A 237 -15.25 -5.42 29.17
CA GLN A 237 -13.94 -5.95 29.52
C GLN A 237 -13.86 -6.39 30.98
N ALA A 238 -14.45 -5.63 31.88
CA ALA A 238 -14.55 -6.02 33.31
C ALA A 238 -15.35 -7.32 33.50
N ALA A 239 -16.48 -7.43 32.80
CA ALA A 239 -17.30 -8.64 32.88
C ALA A 239 -16.55 -9.86 32.34
N ALA A 240 -15.83 -9.72 31.19
CA ALA A 240 -15.00 -10.77 30.64
C ALA A 240 -13.87 -11.17 31.61
N TYR A 241 -13.20 -10.19 32.21
CA TYR A 241 -12.16 -10.42 33.22
C TYR A 241 -12.69 -11.17 34.45
N ILE A 242 -13.84 -10.73 35.00
CA ILE A 242 -14.52 -11.33 36.15
C ILE A 242 -14.84 -12.81 35.86
N VAL A 243 -15.36 -13.10 34.67
CA VAL A 243 -15.69 -14.48 34.26
C VAL A 243 -14.42 -15.32 34.13
N ASP A 244 -13.38 -14.78 33.47
CA ASP A 244 -12.15 -15.53 33.22
C ASP A 244 -11.30 -15.79 34.46
N THR A 245 -11.39 -14.91 35.47
CA THR A 245 -10.62 -15.02 36.71
C THR A 245 -11.41 -15.69 37.86
N ASP A 246 -12.69 -15.94 37.65
CA ASP A 246 -13.61 -16.42 38.70
C ASP A 246 -13.68 -15.50 39.94
N LEU A 247 -13.38 -14.22 39.79
CA LEU A 247 -13.52 -13.20 40.84
C LEU A 247 -14.96 -12.76 40.96
N ASP A 248 -15.36 -12.30 42.16
CA ASP A 248 -16.61 -11.56 42.34
C ASP A 248 -16.43 -10.06 42.00
N CYS A 249 -17.54 -9.35 41.81
CA CYS A 249 -17.51 -7.92 41.46
C CYS A 249 -16.81 -7.07 42.54
N LEU A 250 -16.92 -7.43 43.82
CA LEU A 250 -16.31 -6.73 44.94
C LEU A 250 -14.77 -6.86 44.88
N SER A 251 -14.27 -8.07 44.68
CA SER A 251 -12.83 -8.35 44.56
C SER A 251 -12.21 -7.66 43.35
N TYR A 252 -12.91 -7.67 42.21
CA TYR A 252 -12.47 -6.94 41.02
C TYR A 252 -12.40 -5.42 41.26
N ARG A 253 -13.41 -4.84 41.94
CA ARG A 253 -13.41 -3.41 42.33
C ARG A 253 -12.21 -3.06 43.23
N ARG A 254 -11.85 -3.93 44.17
CA ARG A 254 -10.68 -3.76 45.04
C ARG A 254 -9.38 -3.76 44.21
N LEU A 255 -9.24 -4.64 43.20
CA LEU A 255 -8.11 -4.65 42.27
C LEU A 255 -8.04 -3.35 41.45
N LEU A 256 -9.18 -2.88 40.95
CA LEU A 256 -9.27 -1.60 40.25
C LEU A 256 -8.72 -0.45 41.11
N ALA A 257 -9.18 -0.36 42.38
CA ALA A 257 -8.75 0.70 43.30
C ALA A 257 -7.24 0.68 43.56
N GLN A 258 -6.65 -0.49 43.72
CA GLN A 258 -5.19 -0.64 43.91
C GLN A 258 -4.38 -0.19 42.70
N ARG A 259 -4.88 -0.37 41.48
CA ARG A 259 -4.22 0.00 40.23
C ARG A 259 -4.32 1.48 39.93
N THR A 260 -5.42 2.12 40.27
CA THR A 260 -5.58 3.57 40.12
C THR A 260 -4.44 4.33 40.79
N SER A 261 -3.99 3.88 41.95
CA SER A 261 -2.88 4.53 42.67
C SER A 261 -1.51 4.43 41.97
N ARG A 262 -1.29 3.48 41.05
CA ARG A 262 -0.07 3.37 40.24
C ARG A 262 -0.11 4.17 38.94
N LEU A 263 -1.28 4.29 38.31
CA LEU A 263 -1.48 5.01 37.04
C LEU A 263 -1.69 6.52 37.21
N LEU A 264 -2.12 6.94 38.40
CA LEU A 264 -2.27 8.37 38.75
C LEU A 264 -0.96 9.20 38.59
N HIS A 265 0.20 8.55 38.59
CA HIS A 265 1.47 9.24 38.32
C HIS A 265 1.78 9.48 36.84
N LEU A 266 0.98 8.96 35.92
CA LEU A 266 1.17 9.04 34.46
C LEU A 266 -0.01 9.70 33.73
N LEU A 267 -1.08 10.07 34.42
CA LEU A 267 -2.27 10.72 33.84
C LEU A 267 -2.36 12.17 34.27
N PRO A 268 -2.92 13.06 33.43
CA PRO A 268 -3.19 14.44 33.85
C PRO A 268 -4.07 14.47 35.10
N ASP A 269 -3.83 15.48 35.92
CA ASP A 269 -4.48 15.68 37.22
C ASP A 269 -6.00 15.40 37.17
N THR A 270 -6.49 14.74 38.22
CA THR A 270 -7.90 14.37 38.41
C THR A 270 -8.90 15.53 38.27
N GLU A 271 -8.44 16.77 38.39
CA GLU A 271 -9.24 17.99 38.18
C GLU A 271 -9.60 18.26 36.72
N SER A 272 -8.96 17.57 35.76
CA SER A 272 -9.19 17.73 34.32
C SER A 272 -10.09 16.62 33.71
N LEU A 273 -10.57 15.66 34.52
CA LEU A 273 -11.49 14.63 34.06
C LEU A 273 -12.91 15.17 34.06
N PRO A 274 -13.65 15.19 32.93
CA PRO A 274 -15.05 15.58 32.95
C PRO A 274 -15.90 14.54 33.71
N ASP A 275 -16.85 15.01 34.52
CA ASP A 275 -17.94 14.28 35.17
C ASP A 275 -17.50 13.20 36.17
N ASP A 276 -17.11 13.56 37.39
CA ASP A 276 -17.00 12.68 38.59
C ASP A 276 -16.37 11.28 38.37
N GLN A 277 -15.74 11.02 37.23
CA GLN A 277 -15.14 9.75 36.88
C GLN A 277 -13.78 9.60 37.59
N GLN A 278 -13.74 8.68 38.55
CA GLN A 278 -12.53 8.47 39.36
C GLN A 278 -11.49 7.50 38.75
N ILE A 279 -11.82 6.75 37.67
CA ILE A 279 -10.97 5.66 37.17
C ILE A 279 -10.93 5.63 35.64
N PRO A 280 -9.71 5.75 35.03
CA PRO A 280 -9.56 5.64 33.59
C PRO A 280 -9.75 4.22 33.06
N VAL A 281 -10.35 4.11 31.89
CA VAL A 281 -10.57 2.83 31.16
C VAL A 281 -9.27 2.04 30.94
N ALA A 282 -8.14 2.71 30.83
CA ALA A 282 -6.81 2.11 30.73
C ALA A 282 -6.52 1.07 31.83
N THR A 283 -7.03 1.28 33.05
CA THR A 283 -6.86 0.34 34.18
C THR A 283 -7.57 -1.00 33.91
N THR A 284 -8.71 -0.97 33.26
CA THR A 284 -9.47 -2.19 32.90
C THR A 284 -8.70 -3.02 31.88
N TRP A 285 -8.06 -2.36 30.91
CA TRP A 285 -7.27 -3.07 29.89
C TRP A 285 -5.96 -3.62 30.46
N SER A 286 -5.31 -2.91 31.39
CA SER A 286 -4.10 -3.40 32.07
C SER A 286 -4.38 -4.69 32.83
N LEU A 287 -5.51 -4.77 33.56
CA LEU A 287 -5.93 -5.98 34.27
C LEU A 287 -6.20 -7.14 33.30
N SER A 288 -6.91 -6.86 32.19
CA SER A 288 -7.18 -7.87 31.16
C SER A 288 -5.87 -8.36 30.51
N LEU A 289 -4.92 -7.46 30.29
CA LEU A 289 -3.64 -7.80 29.72
C LEU A 289 -2.77 -8.64 30.68
N GLU A 290 -2.76 -8.33 31.98
CA GLU A 290 -2.08 -9.16 32.98
C GLU A 290 -2.66 -10.55 33.07
N ARG A 291 -3.99 -10.65 32.98
CA ARG A 291 -4.64 -11.96 32.91
C ARG A 291 -4.23 -12.72 31.65
N ALA A 292 -4.16 -12.03 30.52
CA ALA A 292 -3.70 -12.64 29.27
C ALA A 292 -2.27 -13.16 29.38
N GLU A 293 -1.39 -12.46 30.11
CA GLU A 293 -0.01 -12.89 30.33
C GLU A 293 0.11 -14.13 31.23
N ALA A 294 -0.79 -14.29 32.19
CA ALA A 294 -0.84 -15.44 33.07
C ALA A 294 -1.36 -16.71 32.39
N LEU A 295 -2.10 -16.57 31.27
CA LEU A 295 -2.65 -17.68 30.51
C LEU A 295 -1.60 -18.25 29.53
N ALA A 296 -1.75 -19.52 29.19
CA ALA A 296 -0.86 -20.17 28.23
C ALA A 296 -1.17 -19.74 26.78
N PRO A 297 -0.13 -19.40 25.98
CA PRO A 297 1.28 -19.41 26.30
C PRO A 297 1.71 -18.18 27.12
N ALA A 298 2.30 -18.44 28.29
CA ALA A 298 2.66 -17.38 29.23
C ALA A 298 3.64 -16.36 28.64
N ALA A 299 3.54 -15.11 29.09
CA ALA A 299 4.42 -13.99 28.76
C ALA A 299 4.47 -13.57 27.27
N LEU A 300 3.53 -13.99 26.45
CA LEU A 300 3.46 -13.58 25.02
C LEU A 300 2.39 -12.53 24.74
N ALA A 301 1.37 -12.41 25.55
CA ALA A 301 0.21 -11.57 25.28
C ALA A 301 0.59 -10.08 25.19
N ARG A 302 1.31 -9.54 26.19
CA ARG A 302 1.72 -8.14 26.23
C ARG A 302 2.65 -7.76 25.08
N PRO A 303 3.79 -8.42 24.87
CA PRO A 303 4.69 -8.05 23.78
C PRO A 303 4.03 -8.23 22.40
N LEU A 304 3.14 -9.19 22.24
CA LEU A 304 2.39 -9.37 21.00
C LEU A 304 1.36 -8.24 20.77
N LEU A 305 0.65 -7.81 21.81
CA LEU A 305 -0.24 -6.66 21.74
C LEU A 305 0.55 -5.36 21.45
N GLN A 306 1.73 -5.17 22.06
CA GLN A 306 2.63 -4.04 21.80
C GLN A 306 3.08 -4.01 20.34
N VAL A 307 3.44 -5.15 19.76
CA VAL A 307 3.74 -5.29 18.32
C VAL A 307 2.56 -4.89 17.46
N ALA A 308 1.37 -5.45 17.73
CA ALA A 308 0.17 -5.12 16.97
C ALA A 308 -0.26 -3.64 17.14
N ALA A 309 0.08 -3.03 18.27
CA ALA A 309 -0.19 -1.62 18.55
C ALA A 309 0.63 -0.63 17.72
N MET A 310 1.72 -1.07 17.09
CA MET A 310 2.54 -0.25 16.18
C MET A 310 1.99 -0.23 14.74
N LEU A 311 1.03 -1.08 14.42
CA LEU A 311 0.54 -1.35 13.08
C LEU A 311 -0.85 -0.75 12.85
N ASP A 312 -1.40 -0.96 11.66
CA ASP A 312 -2.71 -0.43 11.30
C ASP A 312 -3.83 -1.04 12.18
N PRO A 313 -4.67 -0.22 12.83
CA PRO A 313 -5.80 -0.71 13.61
C PRO A 313 -6.81 -1.51 12.78
N ASN A 314 -6.88 -1.29 11.47
CA ASN A 314 -7.84 -1.89 10.56
C ASN A 314 -7.48 -3.30 10.12
N GLY A 315 -6.21 -3.68 10.26
CA GLY A 315 -5.82 -5.05 9.96
C GLY A 315 -4.32 -5.25 9.84
N VAL A 316 -3.84 -6.24 10.58
CA VAL A 316 -2.47 -6.72 10.57
C VAL A 316 -2.44 -8.10 9.94
N PRO A 317 -1.64 -8.34 8.89
CA PRO A 317 -1.50 -9.67 8.31
C PRO A 317 -0.91 -10.68 9.30
N GLY A 318 -1.47 -11.88 9.33
CA GLY A 318 -0.97 -12.95 10.21
C GLY A 318 0.50 -13.30 9.94
N ALA A 319 0.93 -13.22 8.69
CA ALA A 319 2.31 -13.46 8.28
C ALA A 319 3.31 -12.50 8.95
N VAL A 320 2.92 -11.25 9.20
CA VAL A 320 3.76 -10.27 9.92
C VAL A 320 3.96 -10.71 11.37
N LEU A 321 2.85 -11.06 12.06
CA LEU A 321 2.88 -11.43 13.48
C LEU A 321 3.56 -12.78 13.75
N THR A 322 3.65 -13.65 12.75
CA THR A 322 4.32 -14.95 12.82
C THR A 322 5.69 -14.97 12.13
N SER A 323 6.19 -13.81 11.71
CA SER A 323 7.49 -13.66 11.06
C SER A 323 8.67 -13.96 12.00
N LYS A 324 9.81 -14.34 11.42
CA LYS A 324 11.02 -14.64 12.19
C LYS A 324 11.46 -13.52 13.16
N PRO A 325 11.45 -12.22 12.77
CA PRO A 325 11.78 -11.13 13.69
C PRO A 325 10.87 -11.08 14.91
N ILE A 326 9.54 -11.23 14.71
CA ILE A 326 8.59 -11.23 15.82
C ILE A 326 8.80 -12.43 16.73
N LEU A 327 8.96 -13.63 16.17
CA LEU A 327 9.21 -14.83 16.97
C LEU A 327 10.49 -14.70 17.84
N ALA A 328 11.56 -14.14 17.26
CA ALA A 328 12.80 -13.86 18.00
C ALA A 328 12.59 -12.80 19.09
N TYR A 329 11.86 -11.73 18.79
CA TYR A 329 11.53 -10.69 19.78
C TYR A 329 10.73 -11.24 20.94
N LEU A 330 9.69 -12.01 20.68
CA LEU A 330 8.87 -12.66 21.71
C LEU A 330 9.68 -13.64 22.56
N ALA A 331 10.60 -14.38 21.96
CA ALA A 331 11.51 -15.28 22.69
C ALA A 331 12.38 -14.49 23.68
N THR A 332 12.86 -13.28 23.34
CA THR A 332 13.65 -12.47 24.29
C THR A 332 12.85 -12.01 25.52
N TYR A 333 11.52 -11.83 25.37
CA TYR A 333 10.65 -11.53 26.52
C TYR A 333 10.47 -12.75 27.43
N ARG A 334 10.31 -13.94 26.85
CA ARG A 334 10.17 -15.19 27.60
C ARG A 334 11.45 -15.50 28.41
N ILE A 335 12.64 -15.26 27.84
CA ILE A 335 13.93 -15.46 28.51
C ILE A 335 14.07 -14.58 29.76
N ARG A 336 13.61 -13.33 29.69
CA ARG A 336 13.70 -12.40 30.82
C ARG A 336 12.85 -12.78 32.04
N LEU A 337 11.79 -13.56 31.82
CA LEU A 337 10.82 -13.94 32.85
C LEU A 337 11.09 -15.34 33.43
N PHE A 338 11.67 -16.25 32.67
CA PHE A 338 11.83 -17.68 33.03
C PHE A 338 13.28 -18.13 33.02
N SER A 339 14.17 -17.58 33.81
CA SER A 339 15.57 -18.02 34.05
C SER A 339 16.40 -18.41 32.79
N PRO A 340 17.69 -18.07 32.73
CA PRO A 340 18.56 -18.27 31.55
C PRO A 340 18.94 -19.72 31.24
N TYR A 341 18.51 -20.71 32.02
CA TYR A 341 18.94 -22.13 31.91
C TYR A 341 17.96 -23.07 31.19
N SER A 342 16.90 -22.59 30.58
CA SER A 342 15.92 -23.43 29.88
C SER A 342 16.19 -23.46 28.38
N GLU A 343 16.57 -24.61 27.83
CA GLU A 343 16.83 -24.83 26.38
C GLU A 343 15.59 -24.64 25.45
N SER A 344 14.40 -24.51 26.00
CA SER A 344 13.14 -24.46 25.23
C SER A 344 12.53 -23.10 25.18
N LEU A 345 13.33 -22.04 24.87
CA LEU A 345 12.83 -20.65 24.87
C LEU A 345 12.43 -20.12 23.48
N ARG A 346 12.47 -20.97 22.45
CA ARG A 346 11.98 -20.59 21.11
C ARG A 346 10.46 -20.41 21.14
N VAL A 347 9.99 -19.33 20.51
CA VAL A 347 8.57 -19.10 20.29
C VAL A 347 8.21 -19.55 18.88
N SER A 348 7.15 -20.31 18.76
CA SER A 348 6.65 -20.85 17.49
C SER A 348 5.41 -20.09 17.00
N ALA A 349 5.14 -20.11 15.70
CA ALA A 349 3.95 -19.48 15.12
C ALA A 349 2.62 -20.01 15.73
N PRO A 350 2.45 -21.33 16.02
CA PRO A 350 1.26 -21.82 16.73
C PRO A 350 1.08 -21.21 18.13
N GLU A 351 2.16 -20.89 18.84
CA GLU A 351 2.08 -20.22 20.14
C GLU A 351 1.60 -18.77 20.02
N VAL A 352 2.07 -18.06 19.00
CA VAL A 352 1.57 -16.71 18.68
C VAL A 352 0.07 -16.74 18.39
N ILE A 353 -0.41 -17.69 17.58
CA ILE A 353 -1.83 -17.85 17.29
C ILE A 353 -2.62 -18.14 18.56
N ARG A 354 -2.11 -18.98 19.47
CA ARG A 354 -2.74 -19.22 20.78
C ARG A 354 -2.80 -17.96 21.63
N ALA A 355 -1.71 -17.18 21.67
CA ALA A 355 -1.70 -15.90 22.39
C ALA A 355 -2.70 -14.89 21.81
N LEU A 356 -2.85 -14.82 20.49
CA LEU A 356 -3.87 -14.00 19.82
C LEU A 356 -5.29 -14.43 20.23
N ARG A 357 -5.56 -15.73 20.33
CA ARG A 357 -6.85 -16.25 20.80
C ARG A 357 -7.12 -15.87 22.25
N VAL A 358 -6.10 -15.82 23.10
CA VAL A 358 -6.24 -15.34 24.49
C VAL A 358 -6.58 -13.84 24.50
N LEU A 359 -5.86 -13.03 23.72
CA LEU A 359 -6.15 -11.59 23.57
C LEU A 359 -7.56 -11.33 23.03
N TYR A 360 -8.00 -12.14 22.05
CA TYR A 360 -9.35 -12.09 21.49
C TYR A 360 -10.40 -12.42 22.54
N ARG A 361 -10.21 -13.51 23.31
CA ARG A 361 -11.15 -13.93 24.38
C ARG A 361 -11.32 -12.86 25.47
N LEU A 362 -10.28 -12.08 25.73
CA LEU A 362 -10.29 -10.99 26.70
C LEU A 362 -10.66 -9.63 26.06
N SER A 363 -11.17 -9.63 24.82
CA SER A 363 -11.65 -8.46 24.08
C SER A 363 -10.59 -7.35 23.90
N LEU A 364 -9.31 -7.73 23.87
CA LEU A 364 -8.19 -6.81 23.60
C LEU A 364 -7.88 -6.67 22.12
N VAL A 365 -8.20 -7.69 21.31
CA VAL A 365 -8.05 -7.68 19.85
C VAL A 365 -9.24 -8.38 19.20
N ASP A 366 -9.51 -8.07 17.93
CA ASP A 366 -10.30 -8.92 17.04
C ASP A 366 -9.34 -9.85 16.28
N HIS A 367 -9.71 -11.13 16.16
CA HIS A 367 -8.91 -12.14 15.47
C HIS A 367 -9.79 -12.91 14.48
N ASN A 368 -9.49 -12.75 13.18
CA ASN A 368 -10.16 -13.48 12.09
C ASN A 368 -9.13 -14.31 11.33
N SER A 369 -9.10 -15.60 11.61
CA SER A 369 -8.17 -16.55 10.95
C SER A 369 -8.51 -16.81 9.47
N ASN A 370 -9.70 -16.43 9.01
CA ASN A 370 -10.15 -16.64 7.63
C ASN A 370 -9.71 -15.49 6.69
N ASP A 371 -9.27 -14.37 7.23
CA ASP A 371 -8.74 -13.25 6.47
C ASP A 371 -7.22 -13.13 6.70
N PRO A 372 -6.39 -13.64 5.78
CA PRO A 372 -4.94 -13.61 5.94
C PRO A 372 -4.35 -12.20 5.88
N LEU A 373 -5.05 -11.25 5.26
CA LEU A 373 -4.60 -9.86 5.12
C LEU A 373 -4.98 -8.99 6.32
N GLN A 374 -6.06 -9.32 7.00
CA GLN A 374 -6.58 -8.58 8.15
C GLN A 374 -6.83 -9.53 9.33
N THR A 375 -5.86 -10.39 9.60
CA THR A 375 -5.98 -11.43 10.62
C THR A 375 -6.25 -10.87 12.01
N VAL A 376 -5.63 -9.73 12.36
CA VAL A 376 -5.75 -9.09 13.68
C VAL A 376 -6.11 -7.62 13.53
N ARG A 377 -7.11 -7.17 14.31
CA ARG A 377 -7.47 -5.77 14.45
C ARG A 377 -7.37 -5.37 15.92
N VAL A 378 -6.89 -4.17 16.18
CA VAL A 378 -6.71 -3.66 17.54
C VAL A 378 -7.31 -2.26 17.62
N HIS A 379 -8.26 -2.08 18.54
CA HIS A 379 -8.88 -0.77 18.71
C HIS A 379 -7.83 0.31 19.05
N GLN A 380 -7.95 1.50 18.46
CA GLN A 380 -6.95 2.59 18.57
C GLN A 380 -6.60 2.96 20.02
N LEU A 381 -7.57 2.92 20.94
CA LEU A 381 -7.31 3.22 22.34
C LEU A 381 -6.50 2.11 23.02
N VAL A 382 -6.77 0.85 22.70
CA VAL A 382 -5.97 -0.29 23.19
C VAL A 382 -4.55 -0.19 22.65
N GLN A 383 -4.41 0.16 21.37
CA GLN A 383 -3.08 0.41 20.77
C GLN A 383 -2.34 1.54 21.51
N ARG A 384 -3.03 2.66 21.77
CA ARG A 384 -2.44 3.79 22.50
C ARG A 384 -1.99 3.40 23.90
N THR A 385 -2.88 2.73 24.64
CA THR A 385 -2.54 2.26 26.01
C THR A 385 -1.34 1.31 25.97
N ALA A 386 -1.30 0.35 25.04
CA ALA A 386 -0.19 -0.58 24.91
C ALA A 386 1.14 0.13 24.52
N ARG A 387 1.07 1.22 23.76
CA ARG A 387 2.25 2.04 23.44
C ARG A 387 2.69 2.89 24.63
N ASP A 388 1.75 3.50 25.34
CA ASP A 388 2.03 4.38 26.48
C ASP A 388 2.63 3.61 27.70
N GLU A 389 2.40 2.29 27.78
CA GLU A 389 3.03 1.42 28.79
C GLU A 389 4.50 1.09 28.49
N MET A 390 4.98 1.31 27.26
CA MET A 390 6.36 1.05 26.89
C MET A 390 7.28 2.21 27.33
N ASN A 391 8.43 1.87 27.89
CA ASN A 391 9.48 2.88 28.03
C ASN A 391 10.11 3.20 26.65
N PRO A 392 10.81 4.35 26.50
CA PRO A 392 11.35 4.78 25.20
C PRO A 392 12.22 3.72 24.51
N HIS A 393 13.07 2.98 25.24
CA HIS A 393 13.91 1.93 24.66
C HIS A 393 13.12 0.72 24.19
N GLN A 394 12.06 0.35 24.92
CA GLN A 394 11.15 -0.73 24.50
C GLN A 394 10.36 -0.31 23.26
N PHE A 395 9.90 0.94 23.24
CA PHE A 395 9.15 1.49 22.12
C PHE A 395 9.98 1.51 20.83
N ASP A 396 11.19 2.06 20.85
CA ASP A 396 12.09 2.11 19.70
C ASP A 396 12.49 0.69 19.24
N ARG A 397 12.78 -0.21 20.18
CA ARG A 397 13.08 -1.61 19.88
C ARG A 397 11.90 -2.32 19.22
N CYS A 398 10.70 -2.14 19.78
CA CYS A 398 9.46 -2.71 19.21
C CYS A 398 9.23 -2.19 17.80
N GLY A 399 9.36 -0.87 17.58
CA GLY A 399 9.21 -0.25 16.27
C GLY A 399 10.16 -0.84 15.23
N ARG A 400 11.44 -1.03 15.57
CA ARG A 400 12.43 -1.66 14.67
C ARG A 400 12.10 -3.10 14.34
N VAL A 401 11.73 -3.89 15.36
CA VAL A 401 11.33 -5.30 15.15
C VAL A 401 10.10 -5.41 14.27
N VAL A 402 9.14 -4.51 14.42
CA VAL A 402 7.95 -4.44 13.57
C VAL A 402 8.33 -4.08 12.13
N ALA A 403 9.30 -3.17 11.96
CA ALA A 403 9.82 -2.85 10.63
C ALA A 403 10.52 -4.04 9.97
N ASP A 404 11.37 -4.75 10.73
CA ASP A 404 12.01 -6.00 10.28
C ASP A 404 10.96 -7.05 9.90
N ALA A 405 9.88 -7.14 10.67
CA ALA A 405 8.79 -8.09 10.44
C ALA A 405 8.02 -7.79 9.15
N LEU A 406 7.70 -6.51 8.92
CA LEU A 406 7.09 -6.06 7.69
C LEU A 406 8.00 -6.33 6.49
N ALA A 407 9.29 -6.02 6.60
CA ALA A 407 10.25 -6.29 5.54
C ALA A 407 10.39 -7.79 5.24
N ALA A 408 10.43 -8.62 6.28
CA ALA A 408 10.54 -10.09 6.14
C ALA A 408 9.26 -10.74 5.57
N ALA A 409 8.10 -10.15 5.80
CA ALA A 409 6.81 -10.61 5.28
C ALA A 409 6.44 -9.95 3.93
N TRP A 410 7.29 -9.03 3.43
CA TRP A 410 7.04 -8.36 2.15
C TRP A 410 7.08 -9.38 1.01
N PRO A 411 6.10 -9.39 0.09
CA PRO A 411 6.09 -10.33 -1.02
C PRO A 411 7.30 -10.08 -1.95
N ALA A 412 7.98 -11.15 -2.34
CA ALA A 412 9.16 -11.07 -3.22
C ALA A 412 8.80 -10.53 -4.62
N SER A 413 7.59 -10.83 -5.10
CA SER A 413 7.01 -10.22 -6.29
C SER A 413 5.64 -9.62 -5.94
N GLU A 414 5.34 -8.43 -6.46
CA GLU A 414 4.07 -7.74 -6.20
C GLU A 414 2.92 -8.25 -7.08
N ILE A 415 2.90 -9.54 -7.38
CA ILE A 415 1.79 -10.20 -8.05
C ILE A 415 0.51 -10.10 -7.18
N ASP A 416 0.66 -10.12 -5.86
CA ASP A 416 -0.43 -9.88 -4.92
C ASP A 416 -0.53 -8.37 -4.58
N ALA A 417 -1.24 -7.63 -5.43
CA ALA A 417 -1.47 -6.20 -5.24
C ALA A 417 -2.22 -5.88 -3.92
N ALA A 418 -3.06 -6.80 -3.43
CA ALA A 418 -3.80 -6.62 -2.18
C ALA A 418 -2.86 -6.70 -0.97
N LEU A 419 -1.98 -7.70 -0.94
CA LEU A 419 -0.97 -7.82 0.11
C LEU A 419 0.00 -6.62 0.08
N GLY A 420 0.51 -6.23 -1.08
CA GLY A 420 1.39 -5.06 -1.24
C GLY A 420 0.74 -3.79 -0.68
N ARG A 421 -0.55 -3.57 -0.94
CA ARG A 421 -1.33 -2.45 -0.38
C ARG A 421 -1.40 -2.50 1.14
N VAL A 422 -1.75 -3.64 1.71
CA VAL A 422 -1.84 -3.80 3.18
C VAL A 422 -0.48 -3.58 3.83
N MET A 423 0.62 -4.05 3.22
CA MET A 423 1.96 -3.82 3.72
C MET A 423 2.35 -2.33 3.70
N ARG A 424 2.01 -1.59 2.64
CA ARG A 424 2.20 -0.12 2.57
C ARG A 424 1.41 0.60 3.67
N ILE A 425 0.15 0.24 3.89
CA ILE A 425 -0.69 0.85 4.93
C ILE A 425 -0.09 0.61 6.32
N ASN A 426 0.33 -0.61 6.63
CA ASN A 426 0.98 -0.93 7.89
C ASN A 426 2.32 -0.21 8.06
N THR A 427 3.11 -0.05 6.99
CA THR A 427 4.34 0.75 7.02
C THR A 427 4.06 2.22 7.34
N LEU A 428 3.04 2.81 6.71
CA LEU A 428 2.63 4.19 7.00
C LEU A 428 2.10 4.34 8.45
N ALA A 429 1.39 3.35 8.97
CA ALA A 429 0.95 3.33 10.36
C ALA A 429 2.15 3.31 11.33
N LEU A 430 3.13 2.44 11.07
CA LEU A 430 4.38 2.38 11.85
C LEU A 430 5.16 3.70 11.80
N MET A 431 5.29 4.31 10.63
CA MET A 431 5.94 5.61 10.49
C MET A 431 5.24 6.72 11.29
N ARG A 432 3.91 6.73 11.32
CA ARG A 432 3.16 7.73 12.09
C ARG A 432 3.37 7.62 13.59
N CYS A 433 3.55 6.42 14.12
CA CYS A 433 3.69 6.23 15.56
C CYS A 433 5.15 6.12 16.03
N ALA A 434 6.06 5.61 15.20
CA ALA A 434 7.43 5.29 15.59
C ALA A 434 8.47 5.77 14.54
N GLU A 435 8.31 7.00 14.04
CA GLU A 435 9.21 7.58 13.03
C GLU A 435 10.68 7.52 13.45
N SER A 436 10.98 7.87 14.72
CA SER A 436 12.35 7.84 15.29
C SER A 436 12.99 6.46 15.21
N ALA A 437 12.21 5.40 15.43
CA ALA A 437 12.72 4.03 15.39
C ALA A 437 13.16 3.60 13.97
N MET A 438 12.66 4.28 12.93
CA MET A 438 13.00 4.04 11.52
C MET A 438 14.33 4.69 11.12
N PHE A 439 14.87 5.61 11.93
CA PHE A 439 16.07 6.37 11.64
C PHE A 439 17.04 6.27 12.82
N GLY A 440 17.77 5.16 12.91
CA GLY A 440 18.87 5.02 13.88
C GLY A 440 20.16 5.65 13.34
N SER A 441 21.21 4.83 13.14
CA SER A 441 22.39 5.23 12.35
C SER A 441 22.12 5.26 10.85
N HIS A 442 21.07 4.57 10.40
CA HIS A 442 20.65 4.44 9.00
C HIS A 442 19.11 4.46 8.90
N ALA A 443 18.61 4.83 7.72
CA ALA A 443 17.21 4.68 7.38
C ALA A 443 16.87 3.19 7.21
N HIS A 444 15.76 2.75 7.81
CA HIS A 444 15.38 1.33 7.76
C HIS A 444 15.05 0.88 6.32
N PRO A 445 15.50 -0.31 5.86
CA PRO A 445 15.25 -0.81 4.50
C PRO A 445 13.76 -0.89 4.11
N LEU A 446 12.86 -1.11 5.07
CA LEU A 446 11.41 -1.09 4.87
C LEU A 446 10.93 0.20 4.18
N LEU A 447 11.56 1.34 4.48
CA LEU A 447 11.18 2.63 3.92
C LEU A 447 11.38 2.67 2.40
N PHE A 448 12.47 2.09 1.93
CA PHE A 448 12.77 1.97 0.49
C PHE A 448 11.86 0.94 -0.19
N LEU A 449 11.58 -0.19 0.48
CA LEU A 449 10.64 -1.20 -0.02
C LEU A 449 9.25 -0.61 -0.25
N ALA A 450 8.71 0.11 0.73
CA ALA A 450 7.40 0.74 0.62
C ALA A 450 7.35 1.78 -0.50
N GLY A 451 8.38 2.62 -0.61
CA GLY A 451 8.47 3.62 -1.68
C GLY A 451 8.56 3.00 -3.07
N THR A 452 9.36 1.94 -3.23
CA THR A 452 9.46 1.19 -4.48
C THR A 452 8.14 0.52 -4.84
N SER A 453 7.44 -0.03 -3.85
CA SER A 453 6.12 -0.67 -4.01
C SER A 453 5.07 0.31 -4.55
N PHE A 454 5.03 1.56 -4.07
CA PHE A 454 4.16 2.58 -4.65
C PHE A 454 4.41 2.76 -6.15
N GLY A 455 5.68 2.83 -6.55
CA GLY A 455 6.04 3.03 -7.94
C GLY A 455 5.74 1.82 -8.83
N ARG A 456 6.05 0.60 -8.36
CA ARG A 456 5.79 -0.65 -9.10
C ARG A 456 4.31 -0.92 -9.30
N SER A 457 3.47 -0.49 -8.36
CA SER A 457 2.01 -0.56 -8.50
C SER A 457 1.41 0.54 -9.40
N GLY A 458 2.24 1.30 -10.12
CA GLY A 458 1.80 2.37 -11.03
C GLY A 458 1.46 3.71 -10.32
N GLN A 459 1.56 3.77 -9.00
CA GLN A 459 1.23 4.96 -8.20
C GLN A 459 2.40 5.96 -8.15
N VAL A 460 2.85 6.41 -9.32
CA VAL A 460 4.06 7.26 -9.47
C VAL A 460 3.97 8.55 -8.66
N THR A 461 2.82 9.19 -8.65
CA THR A 461 2.58 10.43 -7.89
C THR A 461 2.65 10.19 -6.37
N ALA A 462 2.09 9.06 -5.90
CA ALA A 462 2.16 8.66 -4.49
C ALA A 462 3.61 8.34 -4.09
N ALA A 463 4.36 7.61 -4.92
CA ALA A 463 5.78 7.34 -4.73
C ALA A 463 6.59 8.63 -4.59
N ARG A 464 6.40 9.58 -5.51
CA ARG A 464 7.05 10.90 -5.47
C ARG A 464 6.74 11.66 -4.17
N SER A 465 5.47 11.70 -3.76
CA SER A 465 5.03 12.37 -2.53
C SER A 465 5.63 11.70 -1.29
N TYR A 466 5.65 10.38 -1.25
CA TYR A 466 6.24 9.58 -0.20
C TYR A 466 7.74 9.87 -0.05
N TYR A 467 8.51 9.79 -1.13
CA TYR A 467 9.95 10.06 -1.09
C TYR A 467 10.27 11.52 -0.78
N LYS A 468 9.42 12.47 -1.17
CA LYS A 468 9.55 13.88 -0.79
C LYS A 468 9.44 14.08 0.72
N GLN A 469 8.44 13.47 1.36
CA GLN A 469 8.27 13.50 2.81
C GLN A 469 9.44 12.79 3.50
N LEU A 470 9.79 11.60 3.03
CA LEU A 470 10.81 10.76 3.63
C LEU A 470 12.21 11.39 3.56
N SER A 471 12.58 11.97 2.42
CA SER A 471 13.86 12.67 2.29
C SER A 471 13.96 13.89 3.21
N GLY A 472 12.84 14.61 3.41
CA GLY A 472 12.77 15.71 4.39
C GLY A 472 12.95 15.23 5.83
N THR A 473 12.32 14.13 6.21
CA THR A 473 12.49 13.52 7.55
C THR A 473 13.91 12.99 7.73
N SER A 474 14.44 12.25 6.76
CA SER A 474 15.82 11.75 6.82
C SER A 474 16.86 12.86 6.94
N ALA A 475 16.66 13.98 6.24
CA ALA A 475 17.54 15.15 6.36
C ALA A 475 17.52 15.79 7.75
N ARG A 476 16.40 15.73 8.47
CA ARG A 476 16.30 16.20 9.87
C ARG A 476 16.90 15.21 10.86
N GLN A 477 16.73 13.90 10.64
CA GLN A 477 17.15 12.85 11.57
C GLN A 477 18.62 12.46 11.40
N LEU A 478 19.07 12.27 10.16
CA LEU A 478 20.42 11.78 9.83
C LEU A 478 21.34 12.89 9.30
N GLY A 479 20.77 13.99 8.81
CA GLY A 479 21.51 15.06 8.16
C GLY A 479 21.44 15.02 6.64
N LYS A 480 21.61 16.19 5.98
CA LYS A 480 21.47 16.32 4.52
C LYS A 480 22.49 15.52 3.72
N GLY A 481 23.72 15.43 4.22
CA GLY A 481 24.83 14.71 3.55
C GLY A 481 24.90 13.22 3.90
N HIS A 482 23.99 12.66 4.70
CA HIS A 482 24.01 11.25 5.03
C HIS A 482 23.71 10.38 3.80
N PRO A 483 24.43 9.24 3.60
CA PRO A 483 24.24 8.37 2.42
C PRO A 483 22.79 8.00 2.16
N ASP A 484 22.02 7.64 3.20
CA ASP A 484 20.61 7.28 3.05
C ASP A 484 19.73 8.48 2.68
N THR A 485 20.04 9.68 3.19
CA THR A 485 19.32 10.89 2.77
C THR A 485 19.58 11.19 1.29
N LEU A 486 20.82 11.00 0.84
CA LEU A 486 21.17 11.15 -0.57
C LEU A 486 20.52 10.07 -1.43
N ALA A 487 20.40 8.82 -0.95
CA ALA A 487 19.69 7.75 -1.62
C ALA A 487 18.18 8.03 -1.76
N LEU A 488 17.54 8.55 -0.71
CA LEU A 488 16.13 8.95 -0.76
C LEU A 488 15.88 10.13 -1.71
N ARG A 489 16.81 11.07 -1.80
CA ARG A 489 16.76 12.17 -2.80
C ARG A 489 16.98 11.65 -4.23
N HIS A 490 17.80 10.63 -4.40
CA HIS A 490 17.96 9.93 -5.68
C HIS A 490 16.62 9.32 -6.12
N ASP A 491 15.95 8.59 -5.24
CA ASP A 491 14.66 7.98 -5.56
C ASP A 491 13.58 9.05 -5.82
N LEU A 492 13.57 10.15 -5.04
CA LEU A 492 12.68 11.29 -5.31
C LEU A 492 12.87 11.85 -6.73
N ALA A 493 14.13 12.08 -7.14
CA ALA A 493 14.44 12.58 -8.48
C ALA A 493 14.06 11.56 -9.57
N ARG A 494 14.26 10.27 -9.31
CA ARG A 494 13.82 9.19 -10.20
C ARG A 494 12.31 9.22 -10.41
N TRP A 495 11.50 9.26 -9.34
CA TRP A 495 10.04 9.28 -9.45
C TRP A 495 9.50 10.61 -9.99
N GLN A 496 10.26 11.69 -9.89
CA GLN A 496 9.97 12.94 -10.61
C GLN A 496 10.05 12.72 -12.13
N GLY A 497 11.09 12.07 -12.62
CA GLY A 497 11.23 11.72 -14.04
C GLY A 497 10.14 10.76 -14.52
N GLU A 498 9.89 9.67 -13.75
CA GLU A 498 8.83 8.69 -14.06
C GLU A 498 7.42 9.34 -14.08
N SER A 499 7.22 10.45 -13.37
CA SER A 499 5.98 11.25 -13.45
C SER A 499 5.87 12.12 -14.70
N GLY A 500 6.81 12.00 -15.66
CA GLY A 500 6.84 12.75 -16.92
C GLY A 500 7.65 14.04 -16.88
N ASP A 501 8.27 14.39 -15.75
CA ASP A 501 9.14 15.58 -15.61
C ASP A 501 10.62 15.20 -15.75
N ALA A 502 11.01 14.73 -16.94
CA ALA A 502 12.40 14.35 -17.22
C ALA A 502 13.38 15.53 -17.09
N ILE A 503 12.97 16.74 -17.46
CA ILE A 503 13.82 17.95 -17.34
C ILE A 503 14.06 18.29 -15.87
N GLY A 504 13.00 18.23 -15.04
CA GLY A 504 13.11 18.44 -13.60
C GLY A 504 13.97 17.36 -12.92
N ALA A 505 13.86 16.09 -13.36
CA ALA A 505 14.70 15.01 -12.88
C ALA A 505 16.19 15.26 -13.20
N VAL A 506 16.52 15.70 -14.43
CA VAL A 506 17.89 16.08 -14.82
C VAL A 506 18.44 17.17 -13.89
N ALA A 507 17.65 18.21 -13.61
CA ALA A 507 18.06 19.29 -12.71
C ALA A 507 18.32 18.77 -11.29
N ALA A 508 17.40 17.96 -10.75
CA ALA A 508 17.51 17.36 -9.42
C ALA A 508 18.74 16.43 -9.30
N PHE A 509 19.00 15.59 -10.32
CA PHE A 509 20.18 14.72 -10.32
C PHE A 509 21.49 15.47 -10.44
N LYS A 510 21.56 16.60 -11.18
CA LYS A 510 22.76 17.46 -11.24
C LYS A 510 23.10 18.05 -9.88
N GLU A 511 22.10 18.59 -9.18
CA GLU A 511 22.29 19.13 -7.83
C GLU A 511 22.73 18.03 -6.85
N LEU A 512 22.02 16.90 -6.85
CA LEU A 512 22.29 15.76 -5.99
C LEU A 512 23.71 15.21 -6.22
N LEU A 513 24.11 15.05 -7.49
CA LEU A 513 25.43 14.53 -7.85
C LEU A 513 26.55 15.45 -7.35
N THR A 514 26.37 16.77 -7.42
CA THR A 514 27.34 17.74 -6.88
C THR A 514 27.57 17.53 -5.39
N GLU A 515 26.51 17.29 -4.64
CA GLU A 515 26.58 17.02 -3.20
C GLU A 515 27.18 15.64 -2.90
N MET A 516 26.76 14.60 -3.65
CA MET A 516 27.28 13.24 -3.49
C MET A 516 28.78 13.15 -3.79
N LEU A 517 29.26 13.83 -4.83
CA LEU A 517 30.68 13.87 -5.14
C LEU A 517 31.51 14.48 -4.02
N ARG A 518 31.00 15.52 -3.35
CA ARG A 518 31.68 16.19 -2.25
C ARG A 518 31.68 15.34 -0.97
N THR A 519 30.62 14.57 -0.70
CA THR A 519 30.43 13.84 0.57
C THR A 519 30.91 12.39 0.51
N LEU A 520 30.73 11.73 -0.63
CA LEU A 520 30.98 10.29 -0.81
C LEU A 520 32.21 10.00 -1.69
N GLY A 521 32.63 10.98 -2.51
CA GLY A 521 33.68 10.81 -3.49
C GLY A 521 33.21 10.17 -4.81
N PRO A 522 34.01 10.27 -5.88
CA PRO A 522 33.59 9.93 -7.23
C PRO A 522 33.32 8.44 -7.49
N MET A 523 33.90 7.57 -6.67
CA MET A 523 33.86 6.11 -6.86
C MET A 523 32.82 5.39 -5.98
N HIS A 524 32.09 6.16 -5.18
CA HIS A 524 31.07 5.57 -4.32
C HIS A 524 29.90 4.99 -5.15
N PRO A 525 29.36 3.79 -4.83
CA PRO A 525 28.26 3.16 -5.60
C PRO A 525 27.07 4.08 -5.84
N ASN A 526 26.66 4.87 -4.85
CA ASN A 526 25.55 5.82 -4.99
C ASN A 526 25.85 6.95 -5.98
N VAL A 527 27.13 7.37 -6.13
CA VAL A 527 27.56 8.36 -7.12
C VAL A 527 27.48 7.77 -8.53
N ILE A 528 27.92 6.53 -8.69
CA ILE A 528 27.84 5.78 -9.95
C ILE A 528 26.36 5.63 -10.35
N SER A 529 25.49 5.21 -9.43
CA SER A 529 24.05 5.11 -9.66
C SER A 529 23.40 6.45 -10.02
N ALA A 530 23.81 7.55 -9.36
CA ALA A 530 23.29 8.88 -9.67
C ALA A 530 23.73 9.38 -11.05
N ARG A 531 24.98 9.10 -11.46
CA ARG A 531 25.48 9.39 -12.82
C ARG A 531 24.72 8.60 -13.88
N HIS A 532 24.50 7.32 -13.62
CA HIS A 532 23.69 6.46 -14.49
C HIS A 532 22.27 7.01 -14.67
N SER A 533 21.63 7.40 -13.57
CA SER A 533 20.28 7.99 -13.60
C SER A 533 20.25 9.35 -14.32
N LEU A 534 21.25 10.20 -14.10
CA LEU A 534 21.37 11.49 -14.79
C LEU A 534 21.52 11.29 -16.30
N ALA A 535 22.38 10.34 -16.73
CA ALA A 535 22.55 10.01 -18.14
C ALA A 535 21.23 9.52 -18.76
N ARG A 536 20.54 8.60 -18.10
CA ARG A 536 19.21 8.12 -18.52
C ARG A 536 18.23 9.27 -18.73
N TRP A 537 18.05 10.12 -17.71
CA TRP A 537 17.05 11.20 -17.77
C TRP A 537 17.42 12.30 -18.79
N ARG A 538 18.70 12.52 -19.09
CA ARG A 538 19.11 13.37 -20.23
C ARG A 538 18.59 12.82 -21.56
N GLY A 539 18.75 11.51 -21.75
CA GLY A 539 18.24 10.85 -22.94
C GLY A 539 16.72 10.91 -23.04
N ASP A 540 15.99 10.62 -21.93
CA ASP A 540 14.54 10.70 -21.87
C ASP A 540 14.03 12.15 -22.05
N ALA A 541 14.83 13.16 -21.70
CA ALA A 541 14.56 14.57 -22.00
C ALA A 541 14.82 14.96 -23.47
N GLY A 542 15.26 14.01 -24.32
CA GLY A 542 15.45 14.20 -25.76
C GLY A 542 16.90 14.26 -26.23
N ASP A 543 17.89 14.22 -25.33
CA ASP A 543 19.31 14.28 -25.68
C ASP A 543 20.00 12.89 -25.60
N ALA A 544 19.67 12.04 -26.57
CA ALA A 544 20.20 10.67 -26.61
C ALA A 544 21.74 10.64 -26.84
N ALA A 545 22.28 11.64 -27.52
CA ALA A 545 23.73 11.73 -27.77
C ALA A 545 24.49 12.06 -26.48
N ALA A 546 24.02 13.01 -25.69
CA ALA A 546 24.58 13.28 -24.36
C ALA A 546 24.47 12.10 -23.41
N ALA A 547 23.35 11.37 -23.44
CA ALA A 547 23.17 10.15 -22.63
C ALA A 547 24.26 9.11 -23.01
N LEU A 548 24.46 8.86 -24.28
CA LEU A 548 25.46 7.93 -24.78
C LEU A 548 26.87 8.33 -24.34
N MET A 549 27.24 9.61 -24.47
CA MET A 549 28.53 10.13 -24.01
C MET A 549 28.75 9.94 -22.50
N GLU A 550 27.76 10.25 -21.69
CA GLU A 550 27.83 10.09 -20.22
C GLU A 550 27.97 8.62 -19.82
N PHE A 551 27.22 7.71 -20.45
CA PHE A 551 27.35 6.28 -20.18
C PHE A 551 28.71 5.73 -20.61
N THR A 552 29.28 6.22 -21.73
CA THR A 552 30.61 5.84 -22.17
C THR A 552 31.66 6.31 -21.16
N ALA A 553 31.57 7.56 -20.69
CA ALA A 553 32.48 8.08 -19.66
C ALA A 553 32.34 7.32 -18.32
N LEU A 554 31.13 6.90 -17.98
CA LEU A 554 30.87 6.09 -16.77
C LEU A 554 31.50 4.70 -16.91
N LEU A 555 31.39 4.07 -18.09
CA LEU A 555 32.03 2.80 -18.39
C LEU A 555 33.55 2.89 -18.24
N ASP A 556 34.19 3.93 -18.84
CA ASP A 556 35.61 4.15 -18.71
C ASP A 556 36.07 4.30 -17.25
N LEU A 557 35.27 5.01 -16.42
CA LEU A 557 35.55 5.15 -15.00
C LEU A 557 35.47 3.81 -14.26
N GLN A 558 34.41 3.01 -14.50
CA GLN A 558 34.24 1.69 -13.88
C GLN A 558 35.36 0.72 -14.29
N LEU A 559 35.77 0.78 -15.54
CA LEU A 559 36.89 -0.04 -16.06
C LEU A 559 38.24 0.37 -15.45
N GLN A 560 38.49 1.66 -15.25
CA GLN A 560 39.69 2.16 -14.55
C GLN A 560 39.72 1.68 -13.09
N GLN A 561 38.57 1.68 -12.42
CA GLN A 561 38.41 1.17 -11.04
C GLN A 561 38.74 -0.33 -11.00
N ALA A 562 38.11 -1.12 -11.84
CA ALA A 562 38.36 -2.56 -11.93
C ALA A 562 39.86 -2.87 -12.20
N ALA A 563 40.54 -2.06 -13.01
CA ALA A 563 41.95 -2.22 -13.29
C ALA A 563 42.90 -1.84 -12.12
N SER A 564 42.44 -0.97 -11.21
CA SER A 564 43.24 -0.53 -10.05
C SER A 564 43.08 -1.38 -8.81
N SER A 565 42.01 -2.17 -8.73
CA SER A 565 41.60 -2.88 -7.48
C SER A 565 42.33 -4.19 -7.23
N SER A 566 43.03 -4.81 -8.19
CA SER A 566 43.82 -6.03 -7.96
C SER A 566 44.80 -6.37 -9.12
N PRO A 567 46.02 -6.89 -8.84
CA PRO A 567 46.94 -7.39 -9.86
C PRO A 567 46.47 -8.63 -10.62
N ALA A 568 45.46 -9.32 -10.12
CA ALA A 568 44.85 -10.51 -10.74
C ALA A 568 43.96 -10.21 -11.95
N HIS A 569 43.74 -8.93 -12.31
CA HIS A 569 42.82 -8.53 -13.38
C HIS A 569 43.51 -8.31 -14.76
N LEU A 570 44.54 -9.08 -15.05
CA LEU A 570 45.03 -9.20 -16.44
C LEU A 570 43.88 -9.53 -17.44
N PRO A 571 42.91 -10.40 -17.11
CA PRO A 571 41.77 -10.65 -17.97
C PRO A 571 40.88 -9.42 -18.26
N VAL A 572 40.80 -8.47 -17.31
CA VAL A 572 40.01 -7.25 -17.48
C VAL A 572 40.67 -6.27 -18.47
N ARG A 573 42.01 -6.16 -18.43
CA ARG A 573 42.78 -5.34 -19.40
C ARG A 573 42.65 -5.88 -20.82
N HIS A 574 42.69 -7.19 -21.03
CA HIS A 574 42.48 -7.83 -22.33
C HIS A 574 41.07 -7.61 -22.86
N ARG A 575 40.04 -7.71 -21.98
CA ARG A 575 38.64 -7.36 -22.33
C ARG A 575 38.46 -5.88 -22.67
N LEU A 576 39.17 -4.98 -21.98
CA LEU A 576 39.21 -3.54 -22.26
C LEU A 576 39.67 -3.22 -23.68
N ALA A 577 40.75 -3.85 -24.12
CA ALA A 577 41.30 -3.66 -25.47
C ALA A 577 40.32 -4.22 -26.54
N TYR A 578 39.74 -5.40 -26.30
CA TYR A 578 38.72 -5.99 -27.17
C TYR A 578 37.48 -5.09 -27.34
N TRP A 579 37.05 -4.44 -26.28
CA TRP A 579 35.85 -3.61 -26.32
C TRP A 579 36.03 -2.20 -26.85
N ARG A 580 37.29 -1.70 -26.83
CA ARG A 580 37.68 -0.47 -27.52
C ARG A 580 37.93 -0.67 -29.02
N GLY A 581 37.83 -1.89 -29.51
CA GLY A 581 38.16 -2.23 -30.90
C GLY A 581 39.64 -2.22 -31.19
N ASP A 582 40.49 -2.30 -30.14
CA ASP A 582 41.94 -2.26 -30.26
C ASP A 582 42.46 -3.68 -30.50
N VAL A 583 42.53 -4.06 -31.78
CA VAL A 583 42.87 -5.43 -32.24
C VAL A 583 44.34 -5.79 -31.94
N SER A 584 45.16 -4.82 -31.55
CA SER A 584 46.59 -5.03 -31.30
C SER A 584 46.91 -5.72 -29.97
N ALA A 585 45.93 -5.84 -29.07
CA ALA A 585 46.08 -6.46 -27.75
C ALA A 585 45.64 -7.94 -27.69
N LEU A 586 45.26 -8.56 -28.79
CA LEU A 586 44.71 -9.92 -28.88
C LEU A 586 45.76 -11.02 -29.12
N VAL A 587 46.99 -10.83 -28.67
CA VAL A 587 48.01 -11.88 -28.77
C VAL A 587 48.05 -12.66 -27.45
N ASP A 588 47.60 -13.91 -27.52
CA ASP A 588 47.46 -15.00 -26.53
C ASP A 588 46.21 -15.05 -25.65
N PRO A 589 45.33 -16.03 -25.87
CA PRO A 589 44.21 -16.34 -24.96
C PRO A 589 44.72 -17.21 -23.80
N ALA A 590 44.90 -16.61 -22.65
CA ALA A 590 45.03 -17.38 -21.40
C ALA A 590 43.73 -18.04 -21.02
N PRO A 591 43.74 -19.27 -20.46
CA PRO A 591 42.49 -19.96 -20.00
C PRO A 591 41.80 -19.15 -18.89
N GLU A 592 40.49 -18.97 -19.03
CA GLU A 592 39.67 -18.20 -18.11
C GLU A 592 39.52 -18.91 -16.75
N PRO A 593 39.77 -18.24 -15.62
CA PRO A 593 39.42 -18.79 -14.32
C PRO A 593 37.91 -18.71 -14.09
N GLU A 594 37.28 -19.81 -13.66
CA GLU A 594 35.91 -19.88 -13.13
C GLU A 594 35.84 -19.15 -11.78
N TYR A 595 35.54 -17.85 -11.80
CA TYR A 595 35.21 -17.09 -10.59
C TYR A 595 33.74 -16.69 -10.61
N PRO A 596 33.02 -16.77 -9.47
CA PRO A 596 31.68 -16.21 -9.38
C PRO A 596 31.73 -14.69 -9.64
N PRO A 597 30.68 -14.12 -10.30
CA PRO A 597 30.65 -12.69 -10.63
C PRO A 597 30.67 -11.85 -9.36
N GLY A 598 31.59 -10.86 -9.31
CA GLY A 598 31.58 -9.86 -8.25
C GLY A 598 30.51 -8.78 -8.49
N PRO A 599 30.18 -7.98 -7.46
CA PRO A 599 29.23 -6.87 -7.59
C PRO A 599 29.65 -5.86 -8.67
N ASP A 600 30.94 -5.66 -8.88
CA ASP A 600 31.49 -4.74 -9.91
C ASP A 600 31.21 -5.22 -11.34
N ASP A 601 31.10 -6.53 -11.57
CA ASP A 601 30.74 -7.09 -12.88
C ASP A 601 29.29 -6.79 -13.26
N MET A 602 28.39 -6.73 -12.30
CA MET A 602 26.97 -6.46 -12.53
C MET A 602 26.72 -5.01 -12.95
N ASP A 603 27.36 -4.05 -12.28
CA ASP A 603 27.28 -2.63 -12.62
C ASP A 603 27.86 -2.36 -14.00
N LEU A 604 28.94 -3.03 -14.36
CA LEU A 604 29.57 -2.95 -15.69
C LEU A 604 28.61 -3.48 -16.78
N LEU A 605 27.97 -4.62 -16.57
CA LEU A 605 27.00 -5.18 -17.51
C LEU A 605 25.77 -4.26 -17.66
N ALA A 606 25.33 -3.61 -16.57
CA ALA A 606 24.22 -2.66 -16.59
C ALA A 606 24.58 -1.39 -17.39
N THR A 607 25.79 -0.86 -17.20
CA THR A 607 26.28 0.32 -17.96
C THR A 607 26.39 0.01 -19.44
N ARG A 608 26.92 -1.17 -19.83
CA ARG A 608 26.99 -1.62 -21.23
C ARG A 608 25.60 -1.78 -21.86
N HIS A 609 24.64 -2.29 -21.09
CA HIS A 609 23.24 -2.36 -21.53
C HIS A 609 22.71 -0.97 -21.88
N SER A 610 22.97 0.02 -21.01
CA SER A 610 22.55 1.40 -21.23
C SER A 610 23.20 2.03 -22.44
N ILE A 611 24.49 1.80 -22.64
CA ILE A 611 25.24 2.26 -23.86
C ILE A 611 24.61 1.69 -25.12
N ALA A 612 24.36 0.38 -25.15
CA ALA A 612 23.72 -0.28 -26.29
C ALA A 612 22.35 0.30 -26.59
N TYR A 613 21.52 0.53 -25.54
CA TYR A 613 20.20 1.12 -25.67
C TYR A 613 20.26 2.56 -26.25
N TRP A 614 21.09 3.43 -25.67
CA TRP A 614 21.18 4.83 -26.10
C TRP A 614 21.87 5.00 -27.44
N ARG A 615 22.73 4.06 -27.84
CA ARG A 615 23.28 3.97 -29.19
C ARG A 615 22.15 3.80 -30.21
N GLY A 616 21.24 2.89 -29.98
CA GLY A 616 20.07 2.71 -30.84
C GLY A 616 19.15 3.92 -30.83
N ARG A 617 18.90 4.54 -29.65
CA ARG A 617 18.09 5.76 -29.53
C ARG A 617 18.74 6.97 -30.24
N ALA A 618 20.05 7.00 -30.38
CA ALA A 618 20.79 7.99 -31.17
C ALA A 618 20.77 7.72 -32.67
N GLY A 619 20.08 6.66 -33.13
CA GLY A 619 19.90 6.35 -34.56
C GLY A 619 20.73 5.16 -35.11
N ASP A 620 21.60 4.56 -34.30
CA ASP A 620 22.42 3.39 -34.72
C ASP A 620 21.78 2.07 -34.21
N SER A 621 20.63 1.70 -34.77
CA SER A 621 19.89 0.49 -34.38
C SER A 621 20.70 -0.79 -34.66
N ALA A 622 21.45 -0.86 -35.75
CA ALA A 622 22.26 -2.02 -36.09
C ALA A 622 23.47 -2.17 -35.13
N GLY A 623 24.11 -1.07 -34.77
CA GLY A 623 25.16 -1.07 -33.76
C GLY A 623 24.67 -1.40 -32.37
N ALA A 624 23.45 -0.99 -32.03
CA ALA A 624 22.78 -1.38 -30.78
C ALA A 624 22.50 -2.89 -30.74
N ALA A 625 21.93 -3.47 -31.80
CA ALA A 625 21.68 -4.91 -31.90
C ALA A 625 22.99 -5.72 -31.76
N LYS A 626 24.08 -5.28 -32.40
CA LYS A 626 25.41 -5.90 -32.26
C LYS A 626 25.89 -5.83 -30.81
N ALA A 627 25.82 -4.65 -30.17
CA ALA A 627 26.26 -4.46 -28.79
C ALA A 627 25.48 -5.31 -27.80
N PHE A 628 24.14 -5.49 -28.00
CA PHE A 628 23.34 -6.40 -27.22
C PHE A 628 23.64 -7.87 -27.45
N ALA A 629 24.04 -8.26 -28.68
CA ALA A 629 24.50 -9.61 -28.97
C ALA A 629 25.81 -9.94 -28.25
N ASP A 630 26.78 -9.02 -28.31
CA ASP A 630 28.06 -9.17 -27.61
C ASP A 630 27.84 -9.23 -26.07
N LEU A 631 26.97 -8.36 -25.53
CA LEU A 631 26.63 -8.37 -24.11
C LEU A 631 25.90 -9.66 -23.68
N LEU A 632 25.10 -10.27 -24.58
CA LEU A 632 24.40 -11.50 -24.29
C LEU A 632 25.35 -12.68 -24.04
N VAL A 633 26.43 -12.76 -24.77
CA VAL A 633 27.47 -13.79 -24.59
C VAL A 633 28.02 -13.74 -23.16
N ASP A 634 28.35 -12.54 -22.68
CA ASP A 634 28.88 -12.34 -21.34
C ASP A 634 27.81 -12.67 -20.28
N ARG A 635 26.57 -12.20 -20.46
CA ARG A 635 25.48 -12.49 -19.51
C ARG A 635 25.13 -13.98 -19.43
N LEU A 636 25.13 -14.70 -20.55
CA LEU A 636 24.91 -16.14 -20.56
C LEU A 636 26.00 -16.88 -19.77
N ARG A 637 27.24 -16.45 -19.93
CA ARG A 637 28.39 -17.05 -19.23
C ARG A 637 28.38 -16.74 -17.73
N ILE A 638 28.10 -15.47 -17.36
CA ILE A 638 28.22 -14.98 -15.98
C ILE A 638 26.96 -15.31 -15.14
N LEU A 639 25.78 -15.10 -15.72
CA LEU A 639 24.50 -15.17 -15.02
C LEU A 639 23.66 -16.40 -15.37
N GLY A 640 23.97 -17.03 -16.49
CA GLY A 640 23.18 -18.13 -17.03
C GLY A 640 21.95 -17.69 -17.83
N PRO A 641 21.28 -18.65 -18.49
CA PRO A 641 20.19 -18.39 -19.43
C PRO A 641 18.89 -17.88 -18.80
N ASP A 642 18.62 -18.28 -17.57
CA ASP A 642 17.35 -18.02 -16.86
C ASP A 642 17.40 -16.77 -15.96
N HIS A 643 18.56 -16.10 -15.87
CA HIS A 643 18.69 -14.90 -15.07
C HIS A 643 17.84 -13.75 -15.64
N PRO A 644 17.12 -12.95 -14.80
CA PRO A 644 16.27 -11.85 -15.27
C PRO A 644 16.99 -10.88 -16.23
N ASP A 645 18.24 -10.50 -15.93
CA ASP A 645 19.00 -9.59 -16.78
C ASP A 645 19.42 -10.21 -18.12
N THR A 646 19.64 -11.53 -18.16
CA THR A 646 19.89 -12.25 -19.41
C THR A 646 18.63 -12.26 -20.27
N LEU A 647 17.47 -12.52 -19.67
CA LEU A 647 16.19 -12.47 -20.35
C LEU A 647 15.83 -11.04 -20.82
N ALA A 648 16.17 -10.01 -20.02
CA ALA A 648 16.01 -8.61 -20.41
C ALA A 648 16.94 -8.23 -21.58
N ASN A 649 18.18 -8.72 -21.59
CA ASN A 649 19.10 -8.49 -22.69
C ASN A 649 18.62 -9.13 -24.01
N ARG A 650 18.09 -10.36 -23.94
CA ARG A 650 17.50 -11.05 -25.11
C ARG A 650 16.31 -10.26 -25.67
N HIS A 651 15.50 -9.66 -24.79
CA HIS A 651 14.40 -8.78 -25.19
C HIS A 651 14.92 -7.54 -25.93
N SER A 652 15.94 -6.86 -25.38
CA SER A 652 16.53 -5.68 -26.00
C SER A 652 17.20 -6.00 -27.34
N LEU A 653 17.89 -7.14 -27.44
CA LEU A 653 18.48 -7.62 -28.68
C LEU A 653 17.41 -7.84 -29.77
N ALA A 654 16.33 -8.53 -29.43
CA ALA A 654 15.20 -8.75 -30.35
C ALA A 654 14.57 -7.42 -30.80
N TYR A 655 14.40 -6.47 -29.84
CA TYR A 655 13.86 -5.15 -30.12
C TYR A 655 14.72 -4.40 -31.17
N TRP A 656 16.02 -4.26 -30.92
CA TRP A 656 16.93 -3.53 -31.81
C TRP A 656 17.17 -4.24 -33.13
N ARG A 657 17.06 -5.58 -33.18
CA ARG A 657 17.05 -6.35 -34.42
C ARG A 657 15.86 -5.97 -35.29
N GLY A 658 14.67 -5.87 -34.73
CA GLY A 658 13.48 -5.41 -35.44
C GLY A 658 13.59 -3.96 -35.92
N GLU A 659 14.08 -3.05 -35.06
CA GLU A 659 14.33 -1.63 -35.41
C GLU A 659 15.43 -1.46 -36.49
N SER A 660 16.32 -2.44 -36.65
CA SER A 660 17.35 -2.43 -37.70
C SER A 660 16.86 -3.02 -39.04
N GLY A 661 15.57 -3.38 -39.15
CA GLY A 661 14.94 -3.81 -40.39
C GLY A 661 14.69 -5.32 -40.51
N ASP A 662 14.83 -6.11 -39.42
CA ASP A 662 14.50 -7.54 -39.40
C ASP A 662 13.37 -7.86 -38.42
N PRO A 663 12.11 -7.43 -38.69
CA PRO A 663 10.98 -7.69 -37.82
C PRO A 663 10.62 -9.18 -37.73
N ALA A 664 10.85 -9.97 -38.77
CA ALA A 664 10.59 -11.41 -38.77
C ALA A 664 11.56 -12.17 -37.85
N GLY A 665 12.86 -11.82 -37.89
CA GLY A 665 13.84 -12.34 -36.96
C GLY A 665 13.61 -11.89 -35.53
N ALA A 666 13.15 -10.65 -35.32
CA ALA A 666 12.76 -10.14 -34.03
C ALA A 666 11.55 -10.90 -33.45
N ALA A 667 10.52 -11.18 -34.26
CA ALA A 667 9.37 -11.99 -33.87
C ALA A 667 9.78 -13.41 -33.44
N THR A 668 10.67 -14.06 -34.22
CA THR A 668 11.19 -15.40 -33.90
C THR A 668 11.95 -15.41 -32.57
N ALA A 669 12.88 -14.46 -32.40
CA ALA A 669 13.66 -14.35 -31.15
C ALA A 669 12.76 -14.04 -29.93
N THR A 670 11.76 -13.19 -30.10
CA THR A 670 10.81 -12.84 -29.05
C THR A 670 9.91 -14.03 -28.69
N ALA A 671 9.51 -14.86 -29.65
CA ALA A 671 8.72 -16.08 -29.39
C ALA A 671 9.51 -17.10 -28.55
N GLN A 672 10.81 -17.29 -28.86
CA GLN A 672 11.69 -18.15 -28.07
C GLN A 672 11.85 -17.59 -26.63
N LEU A 673 12.11 -16.30 -26.49
CA LEU A 673 12.19 -15.64 -25.20
C LEU A 673 10.89 -15.75 -24.38
N LEU A 674 9.72 -15.63 -25.04
CA LEU A 674 8.43 -15.76 -24.42
C LEU A 674 8.22 -17.16 -23.80
N ALA A 675 8.62 -18.21 -24.52
CA ALA A 675 8.57 -19.57 -24.00
C ALA A 675 9.42 -19.74 -22.72
N ASP A 676 10.64 -19.17 -22.71
CA ASP A 676 11.50 -19.19 -21.55
C ASP A 676 10.94 -18.36 -20.39
N ARG A 677 10.39 -17.17 -20.64
CA ARG A 677 9.77 -16.33 -19.61
C ARG A 677 8.52 -17.00 -19.01
N ILE A 678 7.70 -17.67 -19.78
CA ILE A 678 6.56 -18.45 -19.28
C ILE A 678 7.06 -19.57 -18.36
N ARG A 679 8.12 -20.27 -18.74
CA ARG A 679 8.73 -21.36 -17.93
C ARG A 679 9.33 -20.85 -16.62
N VAL A 680 10.03 -19.70 -16.65
CA VAL A 680 10.80 -19.18 -15.50
C VAL A 680 9.95 -18.30 -14.60
N LEU A 681 9.11 -17.44 -15.17
CA LEU A 681 8.39 -16.37 -14.46
C LEU A 681 6.88 -16.63 -14.38
N GLY A 682 6.35 -17.49 -15.23
CA GLY A 682 4.89 -17.70 -15.38
C GLY A 682 4.24 -16.79 -16.42
N SER A 683 3.00 -17.14 -16.81
CA SER A 683 2.23 -16.44 -17.85
C SER A 683 1.83 -15.02 -17.49
N ASP A 684 1.56 -14.76 -16.21
CA ASP A 684 1.02 -13.51 -15.69
C ASP A 684 2.11 -12.52 -15.25
N HIS A 685 3.38 -12.90 -15.33
CA HIS A 685 4.47 -12.01 -14.95
C HIS A 685 4.55 -10.79 -15.88
N PRO A 686 4.75 -9.56 -15.37
CA PRO A 686 4.82 -8.33 -16.20
C PRO A 686 5.77 -8.43 -17.38
N ASP A 687 6.97 -9.02 -17.19
CA ASP A 687 7.95 -9.22 -18.26
C ASP A 687 7.47 -10.23 -19.32
N THR A 688 6.71 -11.25 -18.92
CA THR A 688 6.09 -12.20 -19.85
C THR A 688 5.05 -11.48 -20.69
N LEU A 689 4.20 -10.66 -20.08
CA LEU A 689 3.21 -9.82 -20.78
C LEU A 689 3.90 -8.79 -21.70
N THR A 690 5.06 -8.25 -21.30
CA THR A 690 5.87 -7.36 -22.16
C THR A 690 6.45 -8.11 -23.37
N SER A 691 6.88 -9.37 -23.23
CA SER A 691 7.29 -10.19 -24.37
C SER A 691 6.14 -10.48 -25.33
N ARG A 692 4.93 -10.75 -24.84
CA ARG A 692 3.74 -10.91 -25.66
C ARG A 692 3.42 -9.64 -26.45
N HIS A 693 3.55 -8.47 -25.80
CA HIS A 693 3.39 -7.17 -26.47
C HIS A 693 4.37 -7.01 -27.64
N SER A 694 5.67 -7.28 -27.38
CA SER A 694 6.70 -7.16 -28.40
C SER A 694 6.52 -8.15 -29.53
N LEU A 695 6.12 -9.40 -29.23
CA LEU A 695 5.85 -10.41 -30.23
C LEU A 695 4.68 -10.00 -31.16
N ALA A 696 3.58 -9.50 -30.58
CA ALA A 696 2.45 -9.00 -31.34
C ALA A 696 2.85 -7.85 -32.27
N ARG A 697 3.63 -6.90 -31.75
CA ARG A 697 4.18 -5.78 -32.55
C ARG A 697 5.01 -6.29 -33.73
N TRP A 698 6.02 -7.15 -33.48
CA TRP A 698 6.93 -7.63 -34.51
C TRP A 698 6.26 -8.50 -35.57
N ARG A 699 5.22 -9.26 -35.21
CA ARG A 699 4.39 -9.96 -36.19
C ARG A 699 3.67 -8.98 -37.11
N GLY A 700 3.09 -7.93 -36.54
CA GLY A 700 2.45 -6.88 -37.31
C GLY A 700 3.40 -6.15 -38.24
N ASP A 701 4.61 -5.77 -37.76
CA ASP A 701 5.65 -5.11 -38.55
C ASP A 701 6.21 -6.06 -39.63
N ALA A 702 6.14 -7.39 -39.44
CA ALA A 702 6.44 -8.41 -40.43
C ALA A 702 5.32 -8.66 -41.47
N GLY A 703 4.19 -7.93 -41.36
CA GLY A 703 3.09 -7.95 -42.35
C GLY A 703 1.76 -8.55 -41.86
N ASP A 704 1.71 -9.13 -40.66
CA ASP A 704 0.49 -9.70 -40.07
C ASP A 704 -0.24 -8.71 -39.17
N ALA A 705 -0.78 -7.63 -39.76
CA ALA A 705 -1.48 -6.58 -39.00
C ALA A 705 -2.76 -7.10 -38.29
N ALA A 706 -3.49 -8.01 -38.92
CA ALA A 706 -4.71 -8.59 -38.33
C ALA A 706 -4.39 -9.52 -37.17
N GLY A 707 -3.37 -10.38 -37.30
CA GLY A 707 -2.87 -11.23 -36.21
C GLY A 707 -2.30 -10.41 -35.05
N ALA A 708 -1.64 -9.28 -35.33
CA ALA A 708 -1.18 -8.36 -34.30
C ALA A 708 -2.36 -7.76 -33.52
N ALA A 709 -3.41 -7.25 -34.18
CA ALA A 709 -4.60 -6.71 -33.51
C ALA A 709 -5.31 -7.77 -32.65
N ALA A 710 -5.43 -9.01 -33.14
CA ALA A 710 -5.99 -10.13 -32.36
C ALA A 710 -5.13 -10.42 -31.11
N ALA A 711 -3.81 -10.54 -31.26
CA ALA A 711 -2.90 -10.80 -30.15
C ALA A 711 -2.90 -9.66 -29.11
N PHE A 712 -3.01 -8.39 -29.52
CA PHE A 712 -3.18 -7.28 -28.59
C PHE A 712 -4.53 -7.28 -27.88
N THR A 713 -5.59 -7.80 -28.49
CA THR A 713 -6.90 -7.96 -27.84
C THR A 713 -6.81 -8.97 -26.69
N GLU A 714 -6.20 -10.13 -26.93
CA GLU A 714 -5.97 -11.15 -25.90
C GLU A 714 -5.06 -10.63 -24.77
N LEU A 715 -3.95 -10.01 -25.15
CA LEU A 715 -3.01 -9.43 -24.18
C LEU A 715 -3.67 -8.36 -23.32
N LEU A 716 -4.54 -7.54 -23.92
CA LEU A 716 -5.23 -6.48 -23.17
C LEU A 716 -6.16 -7.07 -22.10
N ALA A 717 -6.88 -8.16 -22.41
CA ALA A 717 -7.70 -8.86 -21.44
C ALA A 717 -6.88 -9.35 -20.23
N ASP A 718 -5.70 -9.93 -20.49
CA ASP A 718 -4.80 -10.38 -19.42
C ASP A 718 -4.21 -9.20 -18.62
N ARG A 719 -3.78 -8.11 -19.29
CA ARG A 719 -3.26 -6.92 -18.59
C ARG A 719 -4.33 -6.22 -17.75
N LEU A 720 -5.58 -6.17 -18.23
CA LEU A 720 -6.71 -5.67 -17.44
C LEU A 720 -6.92 -6.50 -16.16
N ARG A 721 -6.82 -7.82 -16.28
CA ARG A 721 -6.98 -8.75 -15.15
C ARG A 721 -5.82 -8.66 -14.16
N VAL A 722 -4.57 -8.58 -14.63
CA VAL A 722 -3.36 -8.67 -13.81
C VAL A 722 -2.91 -7.31 -13.28
N LEU A 723 -2.90 -6.28 -14.14
CA LEU A 723 -2.33 -4.97 -13.86
C LEU A 723 -3.40 -3.88 -13.61
N GLY A 724 -4.61 -4.09 -14.13
CA GLY A 724 -5.68 -3.11 -14.08
C GLY A 724 -5.72 -2.16 -15.28
N ALA A 725 -6.79 -1.37 -15.38
CA ALA A 725 -7.10 -0.53 -16.54
C ALA A 725 -6.13 0.67 -16.70
N ASP A 726 -5.70 1.25 -15.60
CA ASP A 726 -4.93 2.49 -15.58
C ASP A 726 -3.41 2.26 -15.54
N HIS A 727 -2.98 0.98 -15.48
CA HIS A 727 -1.56 0.66 -15.48
C HIS A 727 -0.87 1.13 -16.79
N PRO A 728 0.33 1.75 -16.73
CA PRO A 728 1.03 2.24 -17.91
C PRO A 728 1.14 1.23 -19.05
N ASP A 729 1.43 -0.03 -18.75
CA ASP A 729 1.54 -1.10 -19.75
C ASP A 729 0.19 -1.49 -20.34
N THR A 730 -0.91 -1.41 -19.58
CA THR A 730 -2.26 -1.61 -20.09
C THR A 730 -2.62 -0.51 -21.07
N LEU A 731 -2.34 0.75 -20.71
CA LEU A 731 -2.51 1.91 -21.59
C LEU A 731 -1.62 1.85 -22.84
N ALA A 732 -0.40 1.29 -22.73
CA ALA A 732 0.47 1.02 -23.88
C ALA A 732 -0.12 -0.04 -24.81
N SER A 733 -0.69 -1.13 -24.27
CA SER A 733 -1.38 -2.16 -25.10
C SER A 733 -2.62 -1.61 -25.81
N ARG A 734 -3.40 -0.74 -25.14
CA ARG A 734 -4.56 -0.08 -25.78
C ARG A 734 -4.11 0.81 -26.94
N HIS A 735 -2.99 1.53 -26.78
CA HIS A 735 -2.41 2.31 -27.87
C HIS A 735 -2.04 1.43 -29.06
N SER A 736 -1.30 0.33 -28.81
CA SER A 736 -0.89 -0.60 -29.85
C SER A 736 -2.08 -1.29 -30.50
N LEU A 737 -3.09 -1.70 -29.74
CA LEU A 737 -4.33 -2.28 -30.30
C LEU A 737 -5.04 -1.31 -31.24
N ALA A 738 -5.21 -0.04 -30.84
CA ALA A 738 -5.83 0.97 -31.70
C ALA A 738 -5.01 1.19 -33.00
N GLU A 739 -3.70 1.29 -32.89
CA GLU A 739 -2.80 1.40 -34.04
C GLU A 739 -2.93 0.21 -34.99
N TRP A 740 -2.89 -1.04 -34.50
CA TRP A 740 -2.96 -2.24 -35.31
C TRP A 740 -4.35 -2.49 -35.90
N ARG A 741 -5.44 -2.06 -35.22
CA ARG A 741 -6.78 -2.03 -35.79
C ARG A 741 -6.81 -1.13 -37.04
N GLY A 742 -6.31 0.09 -36.92
CA GLY A 742 -6.24 1.00 -38.06
C GLY A 742 -5.40 0.42 -39.22
N ARG A 743 -4.22 -0.14 -38.92
CA ARG A 743 -3.36 -0.77 -39.95
C ARG A 743 -3.98 -2.03 -40.56
N SER A 744 -4.88 -2.72 -39.88
CA SER A 744 -5.62 -3.87 -40.42
C SER A 744 -6.90 -3.48 -41.18
N GLY A 745 -7.22 -2.17 -41.26
CA GLY A 745 -8.38 -1.64 -42.00
C GLY A 745 -9.56 -1.23 -41.14
N ASP A 746 -9.54 -1.50 -39.82
CA ASP A 746 -10.58 -1.03 -38.88
C ASP A 746 -10.26 0.38 -38.38
N VAL A 747 -10.40 1.36 -39.28
CA VAL A 747 -10.14 2.79 -38.98
C VAL A 747 -11.13 3.33 -37.93
N ALA A 748 -12.38 2.91 -37.99
CA ALA A 748 -13.38 3.33 -37.01
C ALA A 748 -13.03 2.83 -35.58
N GLY A 749 -12.62 1.57 -35.47
CA GLY A 749 -12.15 1.00 -34.20
C GLY A 749 -10.84 1.65 -33.69
N ALA A 750 -9.96 2.07 -34.59
CA ALA A 750 -8.75 2.82 -34.22
C ALA A 750 -9.09 4.19 -33.63
N VAL A 751 -9.95 4.97 -34.32
CA VAL A 751 -10.39 6.30 -33.86
C VAL A 751 -11.10 6.21 -32.49
N ALA A 752 -12.02 5.28 -32.34
CA ALA A 752 -12.71 5.05 -31.06
C ALA A 752 -11.70 4.67 -29.94
N GLY A 753 -10.80 3.72 -30.21
CA GLY A 753 -9.80 3.28 -29.26
C GLY A 753 -8.83 4.40 -28.83
N PHE A 754 -8.40 5.25 -29.75
CA PHE A 754 -7.56 6.41 -29.41
C PHE A 754 -8.33 7.50 -28.67
N THR A 755 -9.61 7.71 -28.98
CA THR A 755 -10.46 8.68 -28.26
C THR A 755 -10.55 8.31 -26.78
N ASP A 756 -10.96 7.08 -26.49
CA ASP A 756 -11.04 6.58 -25.11
C ASP A 756 -9.67 6.62 -24.40
N LEU A 757 -8.60 6.28 -25.13
CA LEU A 757 -7.25 6.28 -24.56
C LEU A 757 -6.75 7.69 -24.23
N VAL A 758 -7.08 8.71 -25.03
CA VAL A 758 -6.71 10.10 -24.74
C VAL A 758 -7.37 10.59 -23.47
N ASP A 759 -8.63 10.24 -23.25
CA ASP A 759 -9.37 10.60 -22.06
C ASP A 759 -8.77 9.92 -20.82
N ASP A 760 -8.51 8.62 -20.89
CA ASP A 760 -7.89 7.89 -19.80
C ASP A 760 -6.48 8.37 -19.49
N ARG A 761 -5.62 8.57 -20.51
CA ARG A 761 -4.26 9.11 -20.28
C ARG A 761 -4.29 10.54 -19.76
N THR A 762 -5.28 11.35 -20.15
CA THR A 762 -5.45 12.70 -19.61
C THR A 762 -5.81 12.63 -18.12
N ARG A 763 -6.67 11.71 -17.75
CA ARG A 763 -7.07 11.46 -16.37
C ARG A 763 -5.91 10.90 -15.52
N VAL A 764 -5.21 9.88 -16.02
CA VAL A 764 -4.18 9.13 -15.25
C VAL A 764 -2.83 9.85 -15.22
N LEU A 765 -2.36 10.34 -16.35
CA LEU A 765 -1.03 10.92 -16.53
C LEU A 765 -1.03 12.44 -16.62
N GLY A 766 -2.19 13.03 -16.92
CA GLY A 766 -2.34 14.44 -17.13
C GLY A 766 -2.23 14.87 -18.62
N PRO A 767 -2.77 16.05 -18.96
CA PRO A 767 -2.92 16.50 -20.35
C PRO A 767 -1.60 16.84 -21.06
N LYS A 768 -0.54 17.10 -20.32
CA LYS A 768 0.79 17.48 -20.85
C LYS A 768 1.79 16.33 -20.89
N HIS A 769 1.40 15.15 -20.39
CA HIS A 769 2.31 14.00 -20.35
C HIS A 769 2.66 13.55 -21.79
N PRO A 770 3.94 13.18 -22.08
CA PRO A 770 4.38 12.77 -23.41
C PRO A 770 3.50 11.69 -24.05
N HIS A 771 3.11 10.67 -23.30
CA HIS A 771 2.23 9.60 -23.79
C HIS A 771 0.81 10.07 -24.08
N THR A 772 0.26 11.06 -23.35
CA THR A 772 -1.03 11.69 -23.68
C THR A 772 -0.95 12.48 -24.99
N LEU A 773 0.14 13.23 -25.16
CA LEU A 773 0.37 13.98 -26.40
C LEU A 773 0.57 13.07 -27.60
N ALA A 774 1.29 11.93 -27.42
CA ALA A 774 1.46 10.91 -28.46
C ALA A 774 0.12 10.29 -28.87
N ALA A 775 -0.76 9.98 -27.93
CA ALA A 775 -2.09 9.44 -28.22
C ALA A 775 -2.97 10.46 -28.99
N ARG A 776 -2.93 11.73 -28.63
CA ARG A 776 -3.65 12.81 -29.37
C ARG A 776 -3.13 12.95 -30.81
N LYS A 777 -1.81 12.90 -30.99
CA LYS A 777 -1.20 12.93 -32.31
C LYS A 777 -1.66 11.74 -33.17
N ALA A 778 -1.66 10.54 -32.58
CA ALA A 778 -2.14 9.34 -33.27
C ALA A 778 -3.64 9.44 -33.61
N LEU A 779 -4.49 9.90 -32.69
CA LEU A 779 -5.90 10.14 -32.95
C LEU A 779 -6.13 11.07 -34.15
N THR A 780 -5.41 12.22 -34.17
CA THR A 780 -5.51 13.16 -35.30
C THR A 780 -5.07 12.51 -36.60
N ALA A 781 -4.02 11.71 -36.61
CA ALA A 781 -3.53 11.03 -37.80
C ALA A 781 -4.52 9.96 -38.37
N TRP A 782 -5.35 9.35 -37.52
CA TRP A 782 -6.38 8.40 -37.96
C TRP A 782 -7.72 9.07 -38.31
N GLN A 783 -7.95 10.32 -37.94
CA GLN A 783 -9.12 11.11 -38.31
C GLN A 783 -8.98 11.81 -39.66
N THR A 784 -7.74 12.01 -40.15
CA THR A 784 -7.40 12.59 -41.45
C THR A 784 -7.17 11.51 -42.49
#